data_10a5f8d9568f2be5068c64489077071b
#
_entry.id   10a5f8d9568f2be5068c64489077071b
#
_cell.length_a   1.000
_cell.length_b   1.000
_cell.length_c   1.000
_cell.angle_alpha   90.00
_cell.angle_beta   90.00
_cell.angle_gamma   90.00
#
_symmetry.space_group_name_H-M   'P 1'
#
loop_
_entity.id
_entity.type
_entity.pdbx_description
1 polymer ?
#
loop_
_entity_poly.entity_id
_entity_poly.type
_entity_poly.pdbx_seq_one_letter_code
_entity_poly.pdbx_strand_id
1 'polypeptide(L)'
;MSDRVVSRVPSTAFALLVFAALLGSCSSADFAKFQADADTSAQPRQTTPWPSYAGTGSARFTDAALISSSNIDRLKPAWSFRTGDANSIFQNTPILANGLLIVCSPLNKVSALDPLTGAVVWNYDAEIGEGPYPNQANCRALAQWSSSGNTAKTQSTSKRDCTSRLFLGTNDARLIALDGQSGAVCSDFGDGGEINLVSGIGKLLWSQEYQVTSPPAVVGDVVVVGSAVSDNQRIDAPSGVVRGFDVRTGELVWAFDLAPPDFDYTTGLVSEAGYALGTPNVWAGFAVDQQRDMVFLPTGNPAPDYFRNEGPDMAYYGSSVIALRGSTGDLLWHFKTVERDFWDFDVPSIPSVVDLQLDGEAVPALIQSTKMGFIFVLNRETGEPLIDVEQRQVPRYGPLKDQLSPTQPFPPEAFQVSRGYVAGQSPLGLCSRYEEESQIGDVYTPITEQWTIGLPSNMGATNWGGVAVDAQRGLVAVHANSLAFRTKLLDQSKAPPELIRTMNNTQLPLDERREAYFAFRDFFELASDVEVGVQSGTAYSMARHLMFDPFLGILPCAGFPLGEVLVIDLNQRRQMWRQPHGQYPGFLNGLFNVGLPQIGGPLLTSTGLFFLGSMFDSSLRAYDVDDGELLWKHALPAPGVATPMSYSVKDEQGRVRQFVVIAAGGDTRAPVGGSSDYVVAFAIEDEG
;
A
#
# COMPACT_ATOMS: atom_id res chain seq x y z
N MET A 1 -5.52 41.24 12.23
CA MET A 1 -6.45 41.49 11.12
C MET A 1 -6.52 40.22 10.32
N SER A 2 -7.62 39.53 10.46
CA SER A 2 -7.90 38.24 9.86
C SER A 2 -8.35 38.43 8.43
N ASP A 3 -7.68 37.80 7.48
CA ASP A 3 -8.24 37.58 6.14
C ASP A 3 -8.20 36.13 5.77
N ARG A 4 -9.38 35.55 5.72
CA ARG A 4 -9.68 34.24 5.19
C ARG A 4 -9.44 34.26 3.67
N VAL A 5 -8.42 33.55 3.19
CA VAL A 5 -8.30 33.26 1.77
C VAL A 5 -9.13 32.03 1.48
N VAL A 6 -10.34 32.25 0.98
CA VAL A 6 -11.20 31.21 0.41
C VAL A 6 -10.61 30.82 -0.93
N SER A 7 -10.05 29.63 -1.02
CA SER A 7 -9.66 28.99 -2.30
C SER A 7 -10.95 28.71 -3.10
N ARG A 8 -11.14 29.39 -4.22
CA ARG A 8 -12.19 29.07 -5.19
C ARG A 8 -11.80 27.76 -5.91
N VAL A 9 -12.50 26.71 -5.57
CA VAL A 9 -12.53 25.45 -6.36
C VAL A 9 -13.46 25.69 -7.56
N PRO A 10 -13.03 25.51 -8.81
CA PRO A 10 -13.90 25.71 -9.96
C PRO A 10 -14.89 24.57 -10.13
N SER A 11 -16.12 24.89 -10.30
CA SER A 11 -17.26 24.26 -11.02
C SER A 11 -17.50 22.74 -11.02
N THR A 12 -16.74 21.88 -10.37
CA THR A 12 -17.12 20.49 -10.10
C THR A 12 -18.19 20.34 -9.01
N ALA A 13 -18.49 21.42 -8.29
CA ALA A 13 -19.49 21.44 -7.22
C ALA A 13 -20.94 21.19 -7.70
N PHE A 14 -21.26 21.39 -8.97
CA PHE A 14 -22.64 21.22 -9.46
C PHE A 14 -23.03 19.78 -9.76
N ALA A 15 -22.06 18.95 -10.15
CA ALA A 15 -22.29 17.50 -10.31
C ALA A 15 -22.38 16.77 -8.95
N LEU A 16 -21.71 17.28 -7.92
CA LEU A 16 -21.75 16.76 -6.56
C LEU A 16 -23.09 16.98 -5.84
N LEU A 17 -23.81 18.06 -6.17
CA LEU A 17 -25.11 18.37 -5.54
C LEU A 17 -26.25 17.46 -5.99
N VAL A 18 -26.17 16.90 -7.18
CA VAL A 18 -27.18 15.92 -7.67
C VAL A 18 -26.90 14.52 -7.04
N PHE A 19 -25.66 14.23 -6.68
CA PHE A 19 -25.28 12.97 -6.03
C PHE A 19 -25.62 12.95 -4.53
N ALA A 20 -25.49 14.07 -3.84
CA ALA A 20 -25.75 14.16 -2.39
C ALA A 20 -27.24 14.02 -2.02
N ALA A 21 -28.15 14.32 -2.95
CA ALA A 21 -29.60 14.27 -2.69
C ALA A 21 -30.21 12.86 -2.80
N LEU A 22 -29.45 11.84 -3.22
CA LEU A 22 -29.91 10.46 -3.38
C LEU A 22 -29.37 9.47 -2.32
N LEU A 23 -28.53 9.96 -1.39
CA LEU A 23 -28.02 9.14 -0.28
C LEU A 23 -29.03 9.17 0.87
N GLY A 24 -29.97 8.24 0.84
CA GLY A 24 -30.81 7.94 2.00
C GLY A 24 -29.93 7.57 3.20
N SER A 25 -30.05 8.32 4.28
CA SER A 25 -29.34 8.18 5.53
C SER A 25 -29.50 6.77 6.12
N CYS A 26 -28.47 5.93 6.03
CA CYS A 26 -28.30 4.85 7.00
C CYS A 26 -27.85 5.50 8.32
N SER A 27 -28.66 5.36 9.37
CA SER A 27 -28.41 6.01 10.63
C SER A 27 -27.17 5.47 11.32
N SER A 28 -26.25 6.35 11.68
CA SER A 28 -25.10 6.08 12.56
C SER A 28 -25.50 5.70 14.01
N ALA A 29 -26.78 5.50 14.28
CA ALA A 29 -27.30 5.33 15.62
C ALA A 29 -26.99 3.95 16.26
N ASP A 30 -26.74 2.92 15.45
CA ASP A 30 -26.51 1.56 15.98
C ASP A 30 -25.07 1.31 16.44
N PHE A 31 -24.10 2.11 15.98
CA PHE A 31 -22.70 1.96 16.37
C PHE A 31 -22.30 2.72 17.64
N ALA A 32 -23.06 3.71 18.07
CA ALA A 32 -22.74 4.54 19.23
C ALA A 32 -22.95 3.86 20.59
N LYS A 33 -23.54 2.66 20.64
CA LYS A 33 -23.91 1.97 21.89
C LYS A 33 -22.87 1.03 22.49
N PHE A 34 -21.70 0.85 21.85
CA PHE A 34 -20.71 -0.16 22.23
C PHE A 34 -19.40 0.44 22.74
N GLN A 35 -19.44 1.40 23.67
CA GLN A 35 -18.25 1.76 24.45
C GLN A 35 -18.34 1.13 25.85
N ALA A 36 -17.41 0.23 26.16
CA ALA A 36 -17.30 -0.42 27.47
C ALA A 36 -16.13 0.16 28.28
N ASP A 37 -16.32 0.29 29.59
CA ASP A 37 -15.28 0.73 30.54
C ASP A 37 -14.23 -0.38 30.78
N ALA A 38 -12.97 -0.02 30.95
CA ALA A 38 -11.82 -0.92 30.96
C ALA A 38 -11.53 -1.56 32.35
N ASP A 39 -11.24 -2.86 32.35
CA ASP A 39 -10.60 -3.59 33.45
C ASP A 39 -9.19 -4.07 33.02
N THR A 40 -8.15 -3.78 33.82
CA THR A 40 -6.73 -3.78 33.44
C THR A 40 -5.96 -5.08 33.70
N SER A 41 -6.60 -6.25 33.87
CA SER A 41 -5.95 -7.51 34.28
C SER A 41 -5.78 -8.58 33.17
N ALA A 42 -5.61 -8.21 31.92
CA ALA A 42 -5.58 -9.15 30.79
C ALA A 42 -4.35 -10.08 30.78
N GLN A 43 -4.57 -11.38 30.93
CA GLN A 43 -3.59 -12.45 30.65
C GLN A 43 -3.62 -12.81 29.15
N PRO A 44 -2.50 -13.30 28.56
CA PRO A 44 -2.47 -13.68 27.14
C PRO A 44 -3.50 -14.78 26.84
N ARG A 45 -4.50 -14.46 26.02
CA ARG A 45 -5.66 -15.33 25.70
C ARG A 45 -5.61 -15.85 24.26
N GLN A 46 -4.56 -15.52 23.50
CA GLN A 46 -4.44 -15.77 22.07
C GLN A 46 -4.47 -17.26 21.73
N THR A 47 -5.22 -17.65 20.71
CA THR A 47 -5.27 -18.99 20.13
C THR A 47 -4.87 -19.03 18.66
N THR A 48 -5.19 -17.99 17.87
CA THR A 48 -4.74 -17.83 16.49
C THR A 48 -4.04 -16.49 16.35
N PRO A 49 -2.75 -16.46 15.96
CA PRO A 49 -1.95 -15.23 15.91
C PRO A 49 -2.26 -14.38 14.68
N TRP A 50 -2.02 -13.07 14.81
CA TRP A 50 -1.89 -12.15 13.69
C TRP A 50 -0.71 -11.20 13.95
N PRO A 51 0.54 -11.70 13.76
CA PRO A 51 1.74 -11.07 14.32
C PRO A 51 2.27 -9.88 13.52
N SER A 52 1.79 -9.67 12.30
CA SER A 52 2.26 -8.62 11.40
C SER A 52 1.11 -8.06 10.56
N TYR A 53 1.35 -6.97 9.84
CA TYR A 53 0.39 -6.31 8.95
C TYR A 53 -0.38 -7.27 8.04
N ALA A 54 0.30 -8.23 7.42
CA ALA A 54 -0.32 -9.18 6.50
C ALA A 54 -0.45 -10.59 7.10
N GLY A 55 -0.40 -10.72 8.43
CA GLY A 55 -0.52 -11.99 9.14
C GLY A 55 0.72 -12.88 9.03
N THR A 56 0.59 -14.15 9.37
CA THR A 56 1.69 -15.13 9.29
C THR A 56 2.12 -15.33 7.84
N GLY A 57 3.43 -15.29 7.58
CA GLY A 57 4.00 -15.41 6.24
C GLY A 57 3.53 -14.34 5.25
N SER A 58 2.98 -13.24 5.75
CA SER A 58 2.35 -12.18 4.93
C SER A 58 1.26 -12.71 3.98
N ALA A 59 0.63 -13.84 4.33
CA ALA A 59 -0.31 -14.55 3.47
C ALA A 59 -1.73 -13.98 3.48
N ARG A 60 -2.04 -13.06 4.38
CA ARG A 60 -3.42 -12.54 4.62
C ARG A 60 -4.42 -13.69 4.77
N PHE A 61 -4.01 -14.70 5.52
CA PHE A 61 -4.74 -15.94 5.75
C PHE A 61 -4.84 -16.24 7.23
N THR A 62 -5.96 -16.82 7.66
CA THR A 62 -6.18 -17.28 9.04
C THR A 62 -6.61 -18.73 9.10
N ASP A 63 -6.01 -19.48 10.02
CA ASP A 63 -6.42 -20.86 10.37
C ASP A 63 -7.60 -20.88 11.34
N ALA A 64 -8.06 -19.73 11.84
CA ALA A 64 -9.22 -19.66 12.71
C ALA A 64 -10.47 -20.13 11.96
N ALA A 65 -11.18 -21.14 12.50
CA ALA A 65 -12.21 -21.89 11.80
C ALA A 65 -13.62 -21.81 12.44
N LEU A 66 -13.85 -20.85 13.34
CA LEU A 66 -15.17 -20.71 14.00
C LEU A 66 -16.19 -19.96 13.13
N ILE A 67 -15.73 -19.16 12.17
CA ILE A 67 -16.56 -18.47 11.19
C ILE A 67 -16.46 -19.24 9.87
N SER A 68 -17.61 -19.65 9.34
CA SER A 68 -17.73 -20.45 8.12
C SER A 68 -18.97 -20.08 7.33
N SER A 69 -19.13 -20.62 6.12
CA SER A 69 -20.37 -20.44 5.31
C SER A 69 -21.63 -20.89 6.02
N SER A 70 -21.53 -21.86 6.94
CA SER A 70 -22.71 -22.39 7.67
C SER A 70 -23.24 -21.47 8.79
N ASN A 71 -22.47 -20.44 9.20
CA ASN A 71 -22.85 -19.52 10.29
C ASN A 71 -22.55 -18.05 10.02
N ILE A 72 -22.12 -17.72 8.81
CA ILE A 72 -21.72 -16.34 8.43
C ILE A 72 -22.90 -15.35 8.53
N ASP A 73 -24.13 -15.80 8.40
CA ASP A 73 -25.34 -15.00 8.55
C ASP A 73 -25.51 -14.43 9.98
N ARG A 74 -24.89 -15.07 10.97
CA ARG A 74 -24.85 -14.65 12.38
C ARG A 74 -23.67 -13.73 12.70
N LEU A 75 -22.80 -13.40 11.73
CA LEU A 75 -21.67 -12.51 11.91
C LEU A 75 -22.14 -11.07 12.07
N LYS A 76 -21.90 -10.47 13.24
CA LYS A 76 -22.37 -9.13 13.59
C LYS A 76 -21.25 -8.31 14.24
N PRO A 77 -21.35 -6.96 14.25
CA PRO A 77 -20.45 -6.11 15.02
C PRO A 77 -20.45 -6.51 16.49
N ALA A 78 -19.27 -6.84 17.03
CA ALA A 78 -19.08 -7.18 18.43
C ALA A 78 -18.65 -5.94 19.23
N TRP A 79 -17.77 -5.13 18.65
CA TRP A 79 -17.32 -3.86 19.22
C TRP A 79 -16.79 -2.93 18.13
N SER A 80 -16.68 -1.65 18.45
CA SER A 80 -16.01 -0.65 17.62
C SER A 80 -15.15 0.28 18.47
N PHE A 81 -14.07 0.78 17.89
CA PHE A 81 -13.15 1.73 18.49
C PHE A 81 -12.94 2.93 17.56
N ARG A 82 -12.66 4.12 18.11
CA ARG A 82 -12.33 5.33 17.37
C ARG A 82 -10.95 5.83 17.75
N THR A 83 -10.10 6.10 16.74
CA THR A 83 -8.72 6.56 16.97
C THR A 83 -8.63 8.05 17.30
N GLY A 84 -9.63 8.85 16.91
CA GLY A 84 -9.62 10.31 17.03
C GLY A 84 -9.03 11.05 15.81
N ASP A 85 -8.53 10.35 14.79
CA ASP A 85 -7.87 10.92 13.61
C ASP A 85 -8.70 10.70 12.34
N ALA A 86 -9.71 11.53 12.10
CA ALA A 86 -10.71 11.34 11.05
C ALA A 86 -10.37 11.97 9.68
N ASN A 87 -9.26 12.70 9.54
CA ASN A 87 -9.01 13.57 8.38
C ASN A 87 -7.90 13.07 7.44
N SER A 88 -7.69 11.76 7.34
CA SER A 88 -6.67 11.16 6.47
C SER A 88 -7.13 9.83 5.89
N ILE A 89 -6.23 9.08 5.26
CA ILE A 89 -6.49 7.73 4.77
C ILE A 89 -6.22 6.72 5.88
N PHE A 90 -7.19 5.91 6.22
CA PHE A 90 -7.03 4.91 7.28
C PHE A 90 -6.81 3.51 6.71
N GLN A 91 -5.53 3.17 6.48
CA GLN A 91 -5.09 1.90 5.85
C GLN A 91 -4.56 0.88 6.87
N ASN A 92 -4.80 1.09 8.16
CA ASN A 92 -4.28 0.23 9.21
C ASN A 92 -4.90 -1.17 9.18
N THR A 93 -4.06 -2.19 9.22
CA THR A 93 -4.45 -3.54 9.64
C THR A 93 -3.85 -3.77 11.02
N PRO A 94 -4.65 -3.92 12.07
CA PRO A 94 -4.14 -4.15 13.41
C PRO A 94 -3.29 -5.41 13.51
N ILE A 95 -2.39 -5.47 14.49
CA ILE A 95 -1.65 -6.68 14.83
C ILE A 95 -2.04 -7.16 16.22
N LEU A 96 -2.00 -8.47 16.43
CA LEU A 96 -2.20 -9.07 17.75
C LEU A 96 -0.83 -9.34 18.39
N ALA A 97 -0.43 -8.49 19.33
CA ALA A 97 0.87 -8.52 20.00
C ALA A 97 0.69 -8.51 21.51
N ASN A 98 1.42 -9.37 22.24
CA ASN A 98 1.36 -9.46 23.72
C ASN A 98 -0.05 -9.66 24.30
N GLY A 99 -0.96 -10.28 23.55
CA GLY A 99 -2.35 -10.46 23.94
C GLY A 99 -3.23 -9.22 23.77
N LEU A 100 -2.71 -8.14 23.17
CA LEU A 100 -3.40 -6.90 22.88
C LEU A 100 -3.54 -6.69 21.37
N LEU A 101 -4.63 -6.05 20.94
CA LEU A 101 -4.81 -5.63 19.57
C LEU A 101 -4.22 -4.23 19.38
N ILE A 102 -3.17 -4.12 18.60
CA ILE A 102 -2.44 -2.87 18.38
C ILE A 102 -2.96 -2.19 17.13
N VAL A 103 -3.48 -0.99 17.27
CA VAL A 103 -4.03 -0.13 16.23
C VAL A 103 -3.15 1.10 16.08
N CYS A 104 -2.91 1.53 14.85
CA CYS A 104 -2.17 2.76 14.55
C CYS A 104 -3.03 3.69 13.68
N SER A 105 -3.25 4.92 14.13
CA SER A 105 -3.97 5.94 13.34
C SER A 105 -3.08 6.51 12.23
N PRO A 106 -3.67 7.19 11.22
CA PRO A 106 -2.90 7.87 10.19
C PRO A 106 -1.85 8.87 10.71
N LEU A 107 -2.12 9.55 11.82
CA LEU A 107 -1.19 10.49 12.46
C LEU A 107 -0.26 9.81 13.50
N ASN A 108 -0.02 8.50 13.34
CA ASN A 108 0.90 7.72 14.18
C ASN A 108 0.54 7.70 15.68
N LYS A 109 -0.75 7.85 16.04
CA LYS A 109 -1.21 7.51 17.38
C LYS A 109 -1.42 6.01 17.48
N VAL A 110 -0.87 5.38 18.50
CA VAL A 110 -0.96 3.94 18.74
C VAL A 110 -1.90 3.69 19.90
N SER A 111 -2.84 2.77 19.71
CA SER A 111 -3.76 2.33 20.76
C SER A 111 -3.64 0.81 20.90
N ALA A 112 -3.45 0.33 22.11
CA ALA A 112 -3.57 -1.08 22.44
C ALA A 112 -4.93 -1.34 23.06
N LEU A 113 -5.64 -2.29 22.47
CA LEU A 113 -7.01 -2.62 22.84
C LEU A 113 -7.10 -4.03 23.41
N ASP A 114 -8.00 -4.23 24.33
CA ASP A 114 -8.46 -5.58 24.71
C ASP A 114 -9.13 -6.23 23.49
N PRO A 115 -8.65 -7.39 23.02
CA PRO A 115 -9.14 -7.98 21.78
C PRO A 115 -10.58 -8.53 21.86
N LEU A 116 -11.13 -8.73 23.07
CA LEU A 116 -12.51 -9.19 23.24
C LEU A 116 -13.52 -8.05 23.21
N THR A 117 -13.14 -6.89 23.75
CA THR A 117 -14.09 -5.80 24.03
C THR A 117 -13.80 -4.54 23.22
N GLY A 118 -12.60 -4.38 22.65
CA GLY A 118 -12.15 -3.13 22.03
C GLY A 118 -11.84 -2.01 23.02
N ALA A 119 -11.82 -2.30 24.32
CA ALA A 119 -11.49 -1.32 25.36
C ALA A 119 -10.01 -0.95 25.30
N VAL A 120 -9.69 0.35 25.48
CA VAL A 120 -8.33 0.85 25.46
C VAL A 120 -7.59 0.42 26.71
N VAL A 121 -6.42 -0.22 26.53
CA VAL A 121 -5.49 -0.58 27.61
C VAL A 121 -4.44 0.50 27.81
N TRP A 122 -3.83 0.97 26.70
CA TRP A 122 -2.91 2.10 26.70
C TRP A 122 -2.93 2.82 25.35
N ASN A 123 -2.48 4.08 25.35
CA ASN A 123 -2.29 4.90 24.17
C ASN A 123 -0.89 5.51 24.15
N TYR A 124 -0.39 5.75 22.95
CA TYR A 124 0.82 6.51 22.67
C TYR A 124 0.55 7.48 21.52
N ASP A 125 1.02 8.73 21.63
CA ASP A 125 0.96 9.73 20.55
C ASP A 125 2.40 10.07 20.15
N ALA A 126 2.74 9.85 18.86
CA ALA A 126 4.06 10.19 18.32
C ALA A 126 4.24 11.70 18.11
N GLU A 127 3.19 12.51 18.35
CA GLU A 127 3.19 13.96 18.24
C GLU A 127 3.73 14.46 16.89
N ILE A 128 3.37 13.77 15.78
CA ILE A 128 3.70 14.24 14.44
C ILE A 128 2.86 15.49 14.11
N GLY A 129 3.49 16.49 13.48
CA GLY A 129 2.81 17.72 13.13
C GLY A 129 1.66 17.51 12.15
N GLU A 130 0.63 18.34 12.21
CA GLU A 130 -0.35 18.47 11.13
C GLU A 130 0.36 19.13 9.94
N GLY A 131 0.49 18.41 8.83
CA GLY A 131 1.18 18.92 7.65
C GLY A 131 0.47 18.54 6.37
N PRO A 132 0.80 19.18 5.25
CA PRO A 132 0.55 18.52 3.98
C PRO A 132 1.54 17.38 3.84
N TYR A 133 1.06 16.15 3.91
CA TYR A 133 1.86 14.95 3.63
C TYR A 133 1.66 14.57 2.15
N PRO A 134 2.70 14.67 1.29
CA PRO A 134 2.57 14.39 -0.15
C PRO A 134 2.09 12.97 -0.44
N ASN A 135 2.62 12.00 0.32
CA ASN A 135 2.19 10.60 0.25
C ASN A 135 1.05 10.29 1.22
N GLN A 136 0.40 11.34 1.77
CA GLN A 136 -0.59 11.33 2.83
C GLN A 136 -0.08 10.75 4.16
N ALA A 137 -0.60 11.26 5.28
CA ALA A 137 -0.33 10.66 6.57
C ALA A 137 -0.96 9.27 6.61
N ASN A 138 -0.15 8.28 6.93
CA ASN A 138 -0.58 6.89 6.96
C ASN A 138 0.26 6.07 7.93
N CYS A 139 -0.38 5.11 8.59
CA CYS A 139 0.28 4.10 9.39
C CYS A 139 -0.42 2.76 9.13
N ARG A 140 0.25 1.85 8.40
CA ARG A 140 -0.37 0.57 8.05
C ARG A 140 -0.35 -0.43 9.19
N ALA A 141 0.72 -0.50 9.98
CA ALA A 141 0.86 -1.29 11.21
C ALA A 141 2.18 -0.99 11.91
N LEU A 142 2.44 -1.67 13.02
CA LEU A 142 3.72 -1.75 13.72
C LEU A 142 4.36 -3.14 13.51
N ALA A 143 5.67 -3.24 13.80
CA ALA A 143 6.35 -4.52 13.93
C ALA A 143 6.54 -4.88 15.41
N GLN A 144 6.57 -6.17 15.73
CA GLN A 144 6.80 -6.64 17.10
C GLN A 144 8.09 -7.46 17.23
N TRP A 145 8.73 -7.35 18.39
CA TRP A 145 9.84 -8.18 18.82
C TRP A 145 9.67 -8.59 20.28
N SER A 146 10.13 -9.79 20.64
CA SER A 146 10.12 -10.26 22.03
C SER A 146 11.38 -11.07 22.33
N SER A 147 11.99 -10.81 23.48
CA SER A 147 13.17 -11.52 23.96
C SER A 147 12.93 -12.98 24.34
N SER A 148 11.69 -13.43 24.46
CA SER A 148 11.35 -14.78 24.92
C SER A 148 11.54 -15.89 23.88
N GLY A 149 11.89 -15.54 22.64
CA GLY A 149 12.20 -16.49 21.56
C GLY A 149 13.65 -16.99 21.54
N ASN A 150 14.58 -16.32 22.25
CA ASN A 150 15.98 -16.70 22.32
C ASN A 150 16.33 -17.17 23.74
N THR A 151 16.66 -18.46 23.88
CA THR A 151 17.04 -19.13 25.14
C THR A 151 18.45 -18.71 25.65
N ALA A 152 18.69 -17.44 25.80
CA ALA A 152 19.83 -16.95 26.58
C ALA A 152 19.31 -16.26 27.84
N LYS A 153 19.37 -16.97 28.97
CA LYS A 153 19.10 -16.45 30.30
C LYS A 153 20.10 -15.33 30.63
N THR A 154 19.82 -14.11 30.20
CA THR A 154 20.40 -12.93 30.83
C THR A 154 19.29 -12.33 31.68
N GLN A 155 19.30 -12.62 32.97
CA GLN A 155 18.49 -11.89 33.94
C GLN A 155 18.99 -10.43 33.94
N SER A 156 18.29 -9.59 33.16
CA SER A 156 18.47 -8.14 33.30
C SER A 156 17.94 -7.71 34.67
N THR A 157 18.80 -7.06 35.42
CA THR A 157 18.52 -6.59 36.78
C THR A 157 18.06 -5.14 36.82
N SER A 158 17.81 -4.51 35.65
CA SER A 158 17.34 -3.14 35.59
C SER A 158 15.84 -3.06 35.26
N LYS A 159 15.11 -2.24 35.97
CA LYS A 159 13.67 -1.95 35.87
C LYS A 159 13.30 -1.20 34.55
N ARG A 160 14.22 -1.04 33.58
CA ARG A 160 14.10 -0.17 32.41
C ARG A 160 14.20 -0.90 31.07
N ASP A 161 14.44 -2.20 31.02
CA ASP A 161 14.62 -2.90 29.75
C ASP A 161 13.29 -3.42 29.24
N CYS A 162 12.81 -2.86 28.11
CA CYS A 162 11.66 -3.37 27.39
C CYS A 162 11.95 -4.81 26.90
N THR A 163 11.26 -5.80 27.46
CA THR A 163 11.42 -7.22 27.08
C THR A 163 10.58 -7.60 25.86
N SER A 164 9.62 -6.78 25.53
CA SER A 164 8.79 -6.86 24.31
C SER A 164 8.68 -5.46 23.72
N ARG A 165 8.96 -5.32 22.43
CA ARG A 165 8.98 -4.04 21.73
C ARG A 165 8.04 -4.01 20.56
N LEU A 166 7.42 -2.86 20.36
CA LEU A 166 6.70 -2.50 19.16
C LEU A 166 7.48 -1.40 18.45
N PHE A 167 7.77 -1.59 17.17
CA PHE A 167 8.48 -0.61 16.36
C PHE A 167 7.51 0.12 15.46
N LEU A 168 7.47 1.45 15.60
CA LEU A 168 6.64 2.37 14.86
C LEU A 168 7.50 3.19 13.89
N GLY A 169 7.27 3.06 12.59
CA GLY A 169 7.75 4.02 11.60
C GLY A 169 6.78 5.19 11.48
N THR A 170 7.27 6.42 11.44
CA THR A 170 6.43 7.61 11.46
C THR A 170 6.46 8.40 10.16
N ASN A 171 5.41 9.20 9.92
CA ASN A 171 5.32 10.05 8.73
C ASN A 171 6.32 11.24 8.77
N ASP A 172 6.87 11.56 9.92
CA ASP A 172 7.95 12.53 10.10
C ASP A 172 9.35 11.87 10.13
N ALA A 173 9.43 10.63 9.64
CA ALA A 173 10.67 9.88 9.43
C ALA A 173 11.45 9.54 10.71
N ARG A 174 10.78 9.08 11.75
CA ARG A 174 11.40 8.44 12.93
C ARG A 174 11.08 6.95 12.97
N LEU A 175 11.98 6.18 13.60
CA LEU A 175 11.72 4.82 14.05
C LEU A 175 11.68 4.83 15.56
N ILE A 176 10.53 4.53 16.16
CA ILE A 176 10.27 4.61 17.60
C ILE A 176 10.08 3.21 18.15
N ALA A 177 10.70 2.90 19.30
CA ALA A 177 10.51 1.65 20.04
C ALA A 177 9.62 1.89 21.26
N LEU A 178 8.51 1.15 21.35
CA LEU A 178 7.56 1.18 22.47
C LEU A 178 7.55 -0.15 23.20
N ASP A 179 7.39 -0.12 24.51
CA ASP A 179 7.11 -1.31 25.31
C ASP A 179 5.73 -1.87 24.94
N GLY A 180 5.70 -3.11 24.52
CA GLY A 180 4.48 -3.73 23.97
C GLY A 180 3.36 -3.94 24.98
N GLN A 181 3.63 -3.83 26.31
CA GLN A 181 2.61 -4.01 27.35
C GLN A 181 2.07 -2.69 27.88
N SER A 182 2.91 -1.65 27.95
CA SER A 182 2.56 -0.37 28.57
C SER A 182 2.47 0.80 27.60
N GLY A 183 2.97 0.66 26.37
CA GLY A 183 3.09 1.77 25.42
C GLY A 183 4.15 2.80 25.77
N ALA A 184 4.93 2.59 26.83
CA ALA A 184 6.01 3.49 27.20
C ALA A 184 7.17 3.42 26.19
N VAL A 185 7.85 4.54 25.96
CA VAL A 185 9.02 4.60 25.09
C VAL A 185 10.18 3.81 25.69
N CYS A 186 10.81 2.93 24.90
CA CYS A 186 11.98 2.15 25.28
C CYS A 186 13.23 3.02 25.19
N SER A 187 13.56 3.73 26.25
CA SER A 187 14.61 4.77 26.28
C SER A 187 16.05 4.27 26.04
N ASP A 188 16.25 2.96 26.00
CA ASP A 188 17.50 2.28 25.67
C ASP A 188 17.70 2.05 24.17
N PHE A 189 16.70 2.42 23.33
CA PHE A 189 16.75 2.31 21.87
C PHE A 189 17.09 3.68 21.26
N GLY A 190 18.13 3.74 20.44
CA GLY A 190 18.56 4.95 19.76
C GLY A 190 18.82 6.15 20.68
N ASP A 191 18.33 7.31 20.32
CA ASP A 191 18.38 8.52 21.15
C ASP A 191 17.06 8.67 21.93
N GLY A 192 17.05 8.18 23.18
CA GLY A 192 15.88 8.30 24.06
C GLY A 192 14.64 7.53 23.62
N GLY A 193 14.79 6.49 22.80
CA GLY A 193 13.73 5.60 22.32
C GLY A 193 13.40 5.75 20.85
N GLU A 194 14.15 6.57 20.11
CA GLU A 194 13.90 6.81 18.70
C GLU A 194 15.18 6.95 17.86
N ILE A 195 15.04 6.76 16.56
CA ILE A 195 16.07 6.97 15.55
C ILE A 195 15.52 7.97 14.52
N ASN A 196 16.29 9.02 14.24
CA ASN A 196 16.01 9.96 13.17
C ASN A 196 16.44 9.34 11.82
N LEU A 197 15.46 8.97 10.98
CA LEU A 197 15.71 8.29 9.71
C LEU A 197 16.09 9.25 8.57
N VAL A 198 15.96 10.57 8.73
CA VAL A 198 16.45 11.53 7.71
C VAL A 198 17.95 11.78 7.83
N SER A 199 18.58 11.26 8.88
CA SER A 199 20.03 11.37 9.02
C SER A 199 20.75 10.59 7.91
N GLY A 200 21.61 11.27 7.14
CA GLY A 200 22.49 10.69 6.14
C GLY A 200 21.86 10.32 4.78
N ILE A 201 20.58 10.64 4.53
CA ILE A 201 19.90 10.26 3.27
C ILE A 201 19.92 11.34 2.19
N GLY A 202 20.57 12.48 2.43
CA GLY A 202 20.57 13.64 1.56
C GLY A 202 19.61 14.74 2.04
N LYS A 203 19.64 15.87 1.34
CA LYS A 203 18.86 17.06 1.72
C LYS A 203 17.39 16.90 1.37
N LEU A 204 16.51 17.10 2.34
CA LEU A 204 15.07 17.26 2.10
C LEU A 204 14.77 18.69 1.61
N LEU A 205 13.88 18.83 0.63
CA LEU A 205 13.39 20.12 0.16
C LEU A 205 12.16 20.59 0.95
N TRP A 206 11.41 19.65 1.53
CA TRP A 206 10.34 19.87 2.49
C TRP A 206 10.30 18.71 3.49
N SER A 207 9.79 18.93 4.66
CA SER A 207 9.89 18.01 5.80
C SER A 207 9.30 16.63 5.58
N GLN A 208 8.31 16.50 4.69
CA GLN A 208 7.61 15.23 4.42
C GLN A 208 8.00 14.62 3.05
N GLU A 209 9.13 15.02 2.46
CA GLU A 209 9.64 14.42 1.23
C GLU A 209 10.03 12.95 1.42
N TYR A 210 10.34 12.57 2.66
CA TYR A 210 10.65 11.22 3.10
C TYR A 210 9.74 10.85 4.29
N GLN A 211 9.00 9.74 4.18
CA GLN A 211 8.05 9.25 5.17
C GLN A 211 8.24 7.75 5.40
N VAL A 212 7.78 7.24 6.54
CA VAL A 212 7.62 5.79 6.74
C VAL A 212 6.13 5.48 6.86
N THR A 213 5.54 5.01 5.76
CA THR A 213 4.10 4.76 5.64
C THR A 213 3.71 3.30 5.86
N SER A 214 4.69 2.38 5.78
CA SER A 214 4.50 0.94 5.97
C SER A 214 5.23 0.43 7.22
N PRO A 215 4.76 -0.68 7.80
CA PRO A 215 5.38 -1.19 9.00
C PRO A 215 6.84 -1.55 8.74
N PRO A 216 7.73 -1.31 9.71
CA PRO A 216 9.02 -1.98 9.77
C PRO A 216 8.84 -3.51 9.80
N ALA A 217 9.90 -4.26 9.57
CA ALA A 217 9.90 -5.71 9.76
C ALA A 217 10.98 -6.11 10.76
N VAL A 218 10.74 -7.18 11.50
CA VAL A 218 11.73 -7.74 12.43
C VAL A 218 12.16 -9.11 11.93
N VAL A 219 13.47 -9.30 11.74
CA VAL A 219 14.10 -10.57 11.42
C VAL A 219 15.20 -10.86 12.44
N GLY A 220 15.04 -11.93 13.21
CA GLY A 220 15.91 -12.21 14.35
C GLY A 220 15.93 -11.03 15.33
N ASP A 221 17.11 -10.46 15.53
CA ASP A 221 17.35 -9.29 16.41
C ASP A 221 17.58 -7.98 15.60
N VAL A 222 17.13 -7.93 14.35
CA VAL A 222 17.25 -6.75 13.48
C VAL A 222 15.87 -6.22 13.11
N VAL A 223 15.63 -4.91 13.33
CA VAL A 223 14.46 -4.20 12.79
C VAL A 223 14.85 -3.50 11.49
N VAL A 224 14.14 -3.85 10.41
CA VAL A 224 14.38 -3.36 9.04
C VAL A 224 13.38 -2.27 8.72
N VAL A 225 13.83 -1.16 8.16
CA VAL A 225 12.98 -0.03 7.78
C VAL A 225 13.31 0.46 6.37
N GLY A 226 12.26 0.75 5.61
CA GLY A 226 12.30 1.41 4.30
C GLY A 226 11.63 2.77 4.35
N SER A 227 11.30 3.31 3.19
CA SER A 227 10.75 4.66 3.07
C SER A 227 9.79 4.80 1.91
N ALA A 228 8.92 5.80 2.00
CA ALA A 228 8.20 6.39 0.88
C ALA A 228 8.85 7.75 0.58
N VAL A 229 9.50 7.86 -0.57
CA VAL A 229 10.15 9.08 -1.05
C VAL A 229 9.23 9.73 -2.09
N SER A 230 9.21 11.07 -2.16
CA SER A 230 8.53 11.79 -3.25
C SER A 230 9.38 11.76 -4.51
N ASP A 231 9.36 10.65 -5.22
CA ASP A 231 10.30 10.23 -6.25
C ASP A 231 10.06 10.85 -7.64
N ASN A 232 8.86 11.33 -7.95
CA ASN A 232 8.56 11.94 -9.27
C ASN A 232 8.86 13.45 -9.36
N GLN A 233 9.75 13.99 -8.53
CA GLN A 233 9.98 15.43 -8.46
C GLN A 233 11.36 15.85 -9.00
N ARG A 234 12.42 15.12 -8.72
CA ARG A 234 13.80 15.51 -9.00
C ARG A 234 14.76 14.32 -9.02
N ILE A 235 15.87 14.45 -9.77
CA ILE A 235 16.89 13.39 -9.91
C ILE A 235 17.70 13.13 -8.64
N ASP A 236 17.83 14.13 -7.77
CA ASP A 236 18.57 14.09 -6.51
C ASP A 236 17.66 13.95 -5.29
N ALA A 237 16.53 13.23 -5.47
CA ALA A 237 15.64 12.87 -4.37
C ALA A 237 16.39 12.13 -3.25
N PRO A 238 15.92 12.19 -2.00
CA PRO A 238 16.56 11.47 -0.90
C PRO A 238 16.79 10.00 -1.23
N SER A 239 17.88 9.43 -0.68
CA SER A 239 18.17 8.01 -0.87
C SER A 239 17.05 7.13 -0.33
N GLY A 240 16.65 6.12 -1.11
CA GLY A 240 15.74 5.06 -0.70
C GLY A 240 16.41 3.92 0.08
N VAL A 241 17.63 4.13 0.60
CA VAL A 241 18.42 3.14 1.33
C VAL A 241 17.59 2.40 2.38
N VAL A 242 17.67 1.07 2.38
CA VAL A 242 17.04 0.22 3.39
C VAL A 242 18.04 -0.03 4.51
N ARG A 243 17.60 0.12 5.76
CA ARG A 243 18.48 0.03 6.93
C ARG A 243 17.95 -0.98 7.94
N GLY A 244 18.86 -1.79 8.48
CA GLY A 244 18.62 -2.70 9.59
C GLY A 244 19.29 -2.20 10.85
N PHE A 245 18.54 -2.13 11.96
CA PHE A 245 19.01 -1.67 13.26
C PHE A 245 18.85 -2.78 14.30
N ASP A 246 19.76 -2.85 15.27
CA ASP A 246 19.61 -3.76 16.42
C ASP A 246 18.33 -3.42 17.21
N VAL A 247 17.49 -4.41 17.47
CA VAL A 247 16.19 -4.21 18.11
C VAL A 247 16.27 -3.70 19.55
N ARG A 248 17.42 -3.84 20.22
CA ARG A 248 17.63 -3.43 21.63
C ARG A 248 18.24 -2.05 21.71
N THR A 249 19.32 -1.83 20.94
CA THR A 249 20.13 -0.61 21.05
C THR A 249 19.76 0.47 20.03
N GLY A 250 19.17 0.09 18.89
CA GLY A 250 18.96 1.00 17.78
C GLY A 250 20.23 1.33 16.98
N GLU A 251 21.35 0.63 17.25
CA GLU A 251 22.57 0.78 16.46
C GLU A 251 22.36 0.26 15.04
N LEU A 252 22.91 0.95 14.03
CA LEU A 252 22.86 0.51 12.64
C LEU A 252 23.70 -0.77 12.48
N VAL A 253 23.03 -1.87 12.10
CA VAL A 253 23.68 -3.15 11.83
C VAL A 253 24.16 -3.21 10.37
N TRP A 254 23.29 -2.83 9.45
CA TRP A 254 23.58 -2.78 8.02
C TRP A 254 22.73 -1.75 7.28
N ALA A 255 23.21 -1.35 6.10
CA ALA A 255 22.48 -0.53 5.15
C ALA A 255 22.62 -1.14 3.76
N PHE A 256 21.52 -1.29 3.05
CA PHE A 256 21.49 -1.75 1.65
C PHE A 256 21.13 -0.57 0.75
N ASP A 257 22.13 -0.04 0.03
CA ASP A 257 21.94 1.01 -0.96
C ASP A 257 21.37 0.39 -2.25
N LEU A 258 20.30 0.96 -2.77
CA LEU A 258 19.61 0.49 -3.97
C LEU A 258 20.21 1.04 -5.27
N ALA A 259 21.44 1.58 -5.23
CA ALA A 259 22.20 1.96 -6.41
C ALA A 259 22.60 0.73 -7.23
N PRO A 260 22.70 0.84 -8.57
CA PRO A 260 23.17 -0.25 -9.40
C PRO A 260 24.63 -0.63 -9.08
N PRO A 261 25.06 -1.87 -9.37
CA PRO A 261 26.41 -2.33 -9.03
C PRO A 261 27.56 -1.54 -9.69
N ASP A 262 27.27 -0.88 -10.81
CA ASP A 262 28.22 -0.04 -11.56
C ASP A 262 28.13 1.45 -11.21
N PHE A 263 27.41 1.81 -10.14
CA PHE A 263 27.29 3.21 -9.70
C PHE A 263 28.64 3.76 -9.21
N ASP A 264 29.08 4.84 -9.79
CA ASP A 264 30.33 5.51 -9.38
C ASP A 264 30.05 6.50 -8.23
N TYR A 265 30.32 6.09 -7.02
CA TYR A 265 30.16 6.92 -5.81
C TYR A 265 31.10 8.13 -5.74
N THR A 266 32.08 8.25 -6.65
CA THR A 266 33.00 9.40 -6.69
C THR A 266 32.52 10.54 -7.57
N THR A 267 31.65 10.24 -8.54
CA THR A 267 31.12 11.21 -9.51
C THR A 267 29.61 11.29 -9.51
N GLY A 268 28.93 10.28 -8.96
CA GLY A 268 27.47 10.22 -8.85
C GLY A 268 26.92 11.15 -7.77
N LEU A 269 25.61 11.31 -7.77
CA LEU A 269 24.91 12.06 -6.73
C LEU A 269 24.82 11.21 -5.47
N VAL A 270 25.48 11.66 -4.40
CA VAL A 270 25.54 10.96 -3.12
C VAL A 270 25.12 11.87 -1.97
N SER A 271 24.59 11.28 -0.91
CA SER A 271 24.28 11.94 0.34
C SER A 271 25.54 12.20 1.18
N GLU A 272 25.39 12.91 2.32
CA GLU A 272 26.46 13.16 3.28
C GLU A 272 27.00 11.88 3.95
N ALA A 273 26.18 10.81 4.02
CA ALA A 273 26.62 9.50 4.51
C ALA A 273 27.15 8.58 3.38
N GLY A 274 27.17 9.06 2.14
CA GLY A 274 27.69 8.32 0.99
C GLY A 274 26.68 7.40 0.32
N TYR A 275 25.37 7.48 0.62
CA TYR A 275 24.33 6.74 -0.10
C TYR A 275 24.00 7.44 -1.43
N ALA A 276 23.70 6.67 -2.46
CA ALA A 276 23.28 7.20 -3.74
C ALA A 276 21.91 7.90 -3.62
N LEU A 277 21.75 9.05 -4.28
CA LEU A 277 20.51 9.80 -4.33
C LEU A 277 19.64 9.36 -5.51
N GLY A 278 18.31 9.55 -5.40
CA GLY A 278 17.37 9.19 -6.46
C GLY A 278 17.22 7.68 -6.68
N THR A 279 17.64 6.87 -5.73
CA THR A 279 17.49 5.40 -5.79
C THR A 279 16.04 4.96 -5.62
N PRO A 280 15.69 3.73 -6.03
CA PRO A 280 14.43 3.11 -5.62
C PRO A 280 14.24 3.13 -4.11
N ASN A 281 13.00 3.01 -3.66
CA ASN A 281 12.66 2.96 -2.24
C ASN A 281 11.75 1.76 -1.93
N VAL A 282 11.55 1.43 -0.65
CA VAL A 282 10.65 0.35 -0.21
C VAL A 282 9.52 0.95 0.62
N TRP A 283 8.46 1.39 -0.06
CA TRP A 283 7.32 2.01 0.59
C TRP A 283 6.19 1.03 0.95
N ALA A 284 6.19 -0.16 0.35
CA ALA A 284 5.16 -1.17 0.56
C ALA A 284 5.33 -1.98 1.86
N GLY A 285 6.54 -1.96 2.46
CA GLY A 285 6.92 -2.78 3.61
C GLY A 285 7.59 -4.09 3.20
N PHE A 286 7.80 -4.99 4.15
CA PHE A 286 8.65 -6.16 4.01
C PHE A 286 7.94 -7.45 4.39
N ALA A 287 8.27 -8.56 3.71
CA ALA A 287 8.01 -9.91 4.21
C ALA A 287 9.28 -10.52 4.82
N VAL A 288 9.13 -11.48 5.72
CA VAL A 288 10.23 -12.10 6.45
C VAL A 288 10.06 -13.61 6.50
N ASP A 289 11.15 -14.34 6.26
CA ASP A 289 11.31 -15.74 6.62
C ASP A 289 12.29 -15.82 7.82
N GLN A 290 11.72 -15.96 9.02
CA GLN A 290 12.50 -16.03 10.27
C GLN A 290 13.41 -17.26 10.32
N GLN A 291 12.98 -18.39 9.73
CA GLN A 291 13.73 -19.65 9.82
C GLN A 291 14.96 -19.63 8.93
N ARG A 292 14.89 -18.91 7.81
CA ARG A 292 15.96 -18.81 6.83
C ARG A 292 16.79 -17.54 6.95
N ASP A 293 16.45 -16.67 7.93
CA ASP A 293 17.08 -15.36 8.10
C ASP A 293 17.02 -14.53 6.82
N MET A 294 15.82 -14.39 6.23
CA MET A 294 15.62 -13.67 4.99
C MET A 294 14.59 -12.55 5.17
N VAL A 295 14.86 -11.40 4.53
CA VAL A 295 13.91 -10.31 4.38
C VAL A 295 13.70 -9.99 2.90
N PHE A 296 12.44 -9.78 2.49
CA PHE A 296 12.06 -9.57 1.11
C PHE A 296 11.54 -8.14 0.92
N LEU A 297 12.12 -7.45 -0.04
CA LEU A 297 11.94 -6.03 -0.34
C LEU A 297 11.20 -5.88 -1.68
N PRO A 298 9.91 -5.49 -1.69
CA PRO A 298 9.25 -5.02 -2.89
C PRO A 298 9.64 -3.57 -3.14
N THR A 299 10.37 -3.29 -4.23
CA THR A 299 10.90 -1.96 -4.50
C THR A 299 10.00 -1.14 -5.41
N GLY A 300 9.98 0.17 -5.15
CA GLY A 300 9.42 1.18 -6.04
C GLY A 300 10.36 1.53 -7.18
N ASN A 301 9.99 2.58 -7.90
CA ASN A 301 10.76 3.12 -9.01
C ASN A 301 11.89 4.05 -8.49
N PRO A 302 13.00 4.25 -9.23
CA PRO A 302 13.95 5.31 -8.92
C PRO A 302 13.41 6.68 -9.34
N ALA A 303 13.90 7.73 -8.73
CA ALA A 303 13.53 9.10 -9.06
C ALA A 303 14.31 9.63 -10.28
N PRO A 304 13.63 10.29 -11.25
CA PRO A 304 12.19 10.40 -11.42
C PRO A 304 11.58 9.21 -12.18
N ASP A 305 10.27 9.00 -12.00
CA ASP A 305 9.56 7.81 -12.48
C ASP A 305 9.48 7.69 -14.01
N TYR A 306 9.20 8.79 -14.72
CA TYR A 306 8.74 8.73 -16.12
C TYR A 306 9.82 9.12 -17.14
N PHE A 307 10.89 9.78 -16.72
CA PHE A 307 12.01 10.11 -17.59
C PHE A 307 13.31 10.27 -16.77
N ARG A 308 14.35 9.60 -17.20
CA ARG A 308 15.70 9.75 -16.63
C ARG A 308 16.68 10.14 -17.74
N ASN A 309 17.75 10.85 -17.37
CA ASN A 309 18.83 11.16 -18.29
C ASN A 309 19.69 9.90 -18.56
N GLU A 310 20.50 9.94 -19.61
CA GLU A 310 21.51 8.90 -19.83
C GLU A 310 22.48 8.83 -18.63
N GLY A 311 22.83 7.62 -18.24
CA GLY A 311 23.70 7.37 -17.08
C GLY A 311 23.60 5.93 -16.58
N PRO A 312 24.05 5.63 -15.34
CA PRO A 312 23.91 4.33 -14.73
C PRO A 312 22.42 3.93 -14.66
N ASP A 313 22.13 2.63 -14.73
CA ASP A 313 20.78 2.13 -14.68
C ASP A 313 20.21 2.20 -13.25
N MET A 314 19.81 3.38 -12.81
CA MET A 314 19.22 3.58 -11.47
C MET A 314 18.00 2.68 -11.20
N ALA A 315 17.37 2.13 -12.26
CA ALA A 315 16.26 1.16 -12.11
C ALA A 315 16.76 -0.29 -11.94
N TYR A 316 18.06 -0.54 -11.77
CA TYR A 316 18.61 -1.91 -11.64
C TYR A 316 17.91 -2.71 -10.52
N TYR A 317 17.70 -2.09 -9.35
CA TYR A 317 16.93 -2.65 -8.24
C TYR A 317 15.51 -2.13 -8.15
N GLY A 318 15.07 -1.26 -9.06
CA GLY A 318 13.70 -0.73 -9.10
C GLY A 318 12.71 -1.74 -9.65
N SER A 319 11.44 -1.59 -9.25
CA SER A 319 10.31 -2.43 -9.64
C SER A 319 10.65 -3.93 -9.58
N SER A 320 11.19 -4.34 -8.44
CA SER A 320 11.79 -5.66 -8.21
C SER A 320 11.36 -6.26 -6.88
N VAL A 321 11.52 -7.56 -6.74
CA VAL A 321 11.57 -8.23 -5.43
C VAL A 321 13.02 -8.56 -5.14
N ILE A 322 13.53 -8.12 -4.00
CA ILE A 322 14.92 -8.36 -3.56
C ILE A 322 14.87 -9.19 -2.30
N ALA A 323 15.71 -10.21 -2.19
CA ALA A 323 15.93 -10.96 -0.96
C ALA A 323 17.29 -10.61 -0.37
N LEU A 324 17.29 -10.23 0.89
CA LEU A 324 18.53 -9.99 1.66
C LEU A 324 18.60 -10.99 2.83
N ARG A 325 19.82 -11.25 3.28
CA ARG A 325 20.04 -11.88 4.59
C ARG A 325 19.64 -10.90 5.69
N GLY A 326 18.72 -11.30 6.53
CA GLY A 326 18.15 -10.40 7.54
C GLY A 326 19.16 -9.89 8.55
N SER A 327 20.08 -10.76 8.98
CA SER A 327 21.12 -10.43 9.99
C SER A 327 22.26 -9.56 9.47
N THR A 328 22.55 -9.56 8.16
CA THR A 328 23.74 -8.87 7.59
C THR A 328 23.43 -7.88 6.47
N GLY A 329 22.25 -7.93 5.87
CA GLY A 329 21.89 -7.10 4.72
C GLY A 329 22.51 -7.56 3.40
N ASP A 330 23.17 -8.71 3.36
CA ASP A 330 23.77 -9.25 2.13
C ASP A 330 22.72 -9.61 1.11
N LEU A 331 22.92 -9.22 -0.15
CA LEU A 331 22.06 -9.57 -1.26
C LEU A 331 22.13 -11.08 -1.52
N LEU A 332 20.97 -11.75 -1.50
CA LEU A 332 20.84 -13.15 -1.85
C LEU A 332 20.43 -13.34 -3.31
N TRP A 333 19.38 -12.64 -3.72
CA TRP A 333 18.88 -12.60 -5.10
C TRP A 333 17.98 -11.39 -5.32
N HIS A 334 17.74 -11.04 -6.59
CA HIS A 334 16.66 -10.13 -6.95
C HIS A 334 15.96 -10.61 -8.24
N PHE A 335 14.67 -10.32 -8.33
CA PHE A 335 13.82 -10.61 -9.49
C PHE A 335 13.14 -9.34 -9.95
N LYS A 336 13.36 -8.94 -11.20
CA LYS A 336 12.73 -7.76 -11.79
C LYS A 336 11.33 -8.10 -12.27
N THR A 337 10.35 -7.33 -11.81
CA THR A 337 8.96 -7.42 -12.32
C THR A 337 8.75 -6.50 -13.52
N VAL A 338 9.58 -5.47 -13.68
CA VAL A 338 9.64 -4.58 -14.84
C VAL A 338 11.11 -4.28 -15.17
N GLU A 339 11.49 -4.49 -16.43
CA GLU A 339 12.81 -4.11 -16.92
C GLU A 339 12.82 -2.62 -17.26
N ARG A 340 13.62 -1.81 -16.56
CA ARG A 340 13.74 -0.36 -16.76
C ARG A 340 12.39 0.36 -16.78
N ASP A 341 11.75 0.41 -15.63
CA ASP A 341 10.43 1.02 -15.46
C ASP A 341 10.43 2.53 -15.75
N PHE A 342 9.52 2.94 -16.64
CA PHE A 342 9.19 4.32 -17.01
C PHE A 342 7.67 4.57 -17.00
N TRP A 343 6.91 3.71 -16.31
CA TRP A 343 5.46 3.75 -16.22
C TRP A 343 4.93 3.94 -14.80
N ASP A 344 5.85 4.01 -13.81
CA ASP A 344 5.52 4.02 -12.38
C ASP A 344 4.80 2.70 -11.98
N PHE A 345 5.39 1.56 -12.39
CA PHE A 345 4.90 0.21 -12.12
C PHE A 345 5.59 -0.46 -10.94
N ASP A 346 5.77 0.29 -9.86
CA ASP A 346 6.30 -0.20 -8.60
C ASP A 346 5.79 -1.59 -8.23
N VAL A 347 6.54 -2.29 -7.37
CA VAL A 347 6.01 -3.44 -6.63
C VAL A 347 5.30 -2.92 -5.37
N PRO A 348 3.95 -2.84 -5.38
CA PRO A 348 3.21 -2.01 -4.44
C PRO A 348 2.85 -2.68 -3.13
N SER A 349 3.10 -4.00 -2.98
CA SER A 349 2.61 -4.79 -1.86
C SER A 349 3.67 -5.71 -1.27
N ILE A 350 3.54 -5.98 0.02
CA ILE A 350 4.33 -7.00 0.72
C ILE A 350 4.07 -8.37 0.08
N PRO A 351 5.11 -9.12 -0.36
CA PRO A 351 4.94 -10.46 -0.89
C PRO A 351 4.43 -11.45 0.16
N SER A 352 3.69 -12.46 -0.28
CA SER A 352 3.32 -13.60 0.57
C SER A 352 4.43 -14.65 0.55
N VAL A 353 4.88 -15.08 1.73
CA VAL A 353 6.00 -16.02 1.93
C VAL A 353 5.45 -17.27 2.61
N VAL A 354 5.27 -18.35 1.86
CA VAL A 354 4.53 -19.53 2.29
C VAL A 354 5.23 -20.84 1.84
N ASP A 355 4.93 -21.94 2.53
CA ASP A 355 5.22 -23.27 2.03
C ASP A 355 4.00 -23.75 1.23
N LEU A 356 4.08 -23.56 -0.10
CA LEU A 356 2.99 -23.76 -1.04
C LEU A 356 2.89 -25.24 -1.43
N GLN A 357 1.67 -25.80 -1.39
CA GLN A 357 1.39 -27.05 -2.06
C GLN A 357 1.21 -26.79 -3.55
N LEU A 358 2.22 -27.15 -4.36
CA LEU A 358 2.24 -26.94 -5.80
C LEU A 358 2.57 -28.26 -6.52
N ASP A 359 1.70 -28.68 -7.42
CA ASP A 359 1.85 -29.93 -8.20
C ASP A 359 2.09 -31.19 -7.32
N GLY A 360 1.59 -31.18 -6.08
CA GLY A 360 1.69 -32.28 -5.11
C GLY A 360 2.93 -32.24 -4.21
N GLU A 361 3.74 -31.21 -4.32
CA GLU A 361 4.94 -31.01 -3.49
C GLU A 361 4.82 -29.73 -2.65
N ALA A 362 5.44 -29.74 -1.45
CA ALA A 362 5.58 -28.54 -0.64
C ALA A 362 6.83 -27.78 -1.09
N VAL A 363 6.64 -26.59 -1.64
CA VAL A 363 7.73 -25.74 -2.16
C VAL A 363 7.83 -24.43 -1.40
N PRO A 364 9.04 -23.91 -1.12
CA PRO A 364 9.22 -22.61 -0.49
C PRO A 364 8.89 -21.50 -1.50
N ALA A 365 7.68 -20.93 -1.41
CA ALA A 365 7.19 -19.96 -2.38
C ALA A 365 7.17 -18.52 -1.85
N LEU A 366 7.37 -17.58 -2.77
CA LEU A 366 7.07 -16.16 -2.64
C LEU A 366 6.08 -15.79 -3.74
N ILE A 367 4.95 -15.16 -3.36
CA ILE A 367 3.91 -14.74 -4.29
C ILE A 367 3.82 -13.22 -4.27
N GLN A 368 4.06 -12.59 -5.43
CA GLN A 368 4.08 -11.15 -5.58
C GLN A 368 3.07 -10.66 -6.61
N SER A 369 2.17 -9.77 -6.19
CA SER A 369 1.32 -8.99 -7.10
C SER A 369 1.94 -7.64 -7.43
N THR A 370 1.65 -7.11 -8.62
CA THR A 370 2.27 -5.91 -9.18
C THR A 370 1.24 -4.90 -9.71
N LYS A 371 1.64 -3.64 -9.90
CA LYS A 371 0.78 -2.61 -10.51
C LYS A 371 0.27 -3.00 -11.90
N MET A 372 1.06 -3.75 -12.69
CA MET A 372 0.60 -4.29 -13.99
C MET A 372 -0.56 -5.28 -13.86
N GLY A 373 -0.83 -5.77 -12.64
CA GLY A 373 -1.76 -6.86 -12.41
C GLY A 373 -1.16 -8.22 -12.75
N PHE A 374 0.16 -8.32 -12.74
CA PHE A 374 0.88 -9.58 -12.88
C PHE A 374 1.13 -10.18 -11.51
N ILE A 375 0.92 -11.48 -11.38
CA ILE A 375 1.20 -12.24 -10.17
C ILE A 375 2.34 -13.20 -10.48
N PHE A 376 3.48 -12.99 -9.83
CA PHE A 376 4.65 -13.84 -9.93
C PHE A 376 4.69 -14.81 -8.76
N VAL A 377 5.03 -16.07 -9.05
CA VAL A 377 5.22 -17.12 -8.06
C VAL A 377 6.66 -17.61 -8.17
N LEU A 378 7.47 -17.27 -7.17
CA LEU A 378 8.91 -17.49 -7.17
C LEU A 378 9.29 -18.46 -6.06
N ASN A 379 10.39 -19.20 -6.24
CA ASN A 379 11.06 -19.88 -5.15
C ASN A 379 11.68 -18.80 -4.22
N ARG A 380 11.26 -18.75 -2.96
CA ARG A 380 11.73 -17.72 -2.03
C ARG A 380 13.20 -17.82 -1.64
N GLU A 381 13.82 -18.99 -1.84
CA GLU A 381 15.24 -19.20 -1.53
C GLU A 381 16.16 -18.74 -2.67
N THR A 382 15.71 -18.87 -3.92
CA THR A 382 16.55 -18.62 -5.11
C THR A 382 16.09 -17.44 -5.98
N GLY A 383 14.84 -17.02 -5.85
CA GLY A 383 14.22 -16.03 -6.73
C GLY A 383 13.79 -16.56 -8.10
N GLU A 384 14.00 -17.84 -8.37
CA GLU A 384 13.63 -18.46 -9.64
C GLU A 384 12.09 -18.63 -9.73
N PRO A 385 11.48 -18.41 -10.90
CA PRO A 385 10.06 -18.64 -11.09
C PRO A 385 9.67 -20.11 -10.86
N LEU A 386 8.68 -20.34 -9.98
CA LEU A 386 8.01 -21.65 -9.82
C LEU A 386 6.90 -21.85 -10.86
N ILE A 387 6.40 -20.76 -11.41
CA ILE A 387 5.47 -20.72 -12.54
C ILE A 387 6.15 -19.94 -13.63
N ASP A 388 6.20 -20.48 -14.84
CA ASP A 388 6.96 -19.95 -15.97
C ASP A 388 6.72 -18.45 -16.21
N VAL A 389 7.81 -17.74 -16.49
CA VAL A 389 7.81 -16.32 -16.86
C VAL A 389 8.49 -16.17 -18.23
N GLU A 390 7.74 -15.65 -19.20
CA GLU A 390 8.21 -15.46 -20.55
C GLU A 390 8.75 -14.04 -20.75
N GLN A 391 9.94 -13.90 -21.34
CA GLN A 391 10.46 -12.62 -21.79
C GLN A 391 9.85 -12.30 -23.18
N ARG A 392 8.86 -11.37 -23.20
CA ARG A 392 8.16 -10.97 -24.44
C ARG A 392 8.70 -9.67 -24.97
N GLN A 393 8.81 -9.58 -26.31
CA GLN A 393 9.17 -8.35 -27.01
C GLN A 393 8.11 -7.27 -26.77
N VAL A 394 8.55 -6.05 -26.48
CA VAL A 394 7.68 -4.88 -26.25
C VAL A 394 8.07 -3.71 -27.16
N PRO A 395 7.16 -2.77 -27.44
CA PRO A 395 7.45 -1.65 -28.32
C PRO A 395 8.49 -0.69 -27.70
N ARG A 396 9.34 -0.11 -28.57
CA ARG A 396 10.36 0.87 -28.20
C ARG A 396 10.38 2.02 -29.21
N TYR A 397 9.88 3.17 -28.83
CA TYR A 397 9.86 4.38 -29.65
C TYR A 397 9.75 5.64 -28.78
N GLY A 398 9.78 6.82 -29.42
CA GLY A 398 9.68 8.11 -28.73
C GLY A 398 10.95 8.50 -27.97
N PRO A 399 10.88 9.47 -27.05
CA PRO A 399 12.04 9.99 -26.30
C PRO A 399 12.80 8.96 -25.49
N LEU A 400 12.13 7.90 -25.04
CA LEU A 400 12.68 6.82 -24.22
C LEU A 400 13.24 5.64 -25.00
N LYS A 401 13.18 5.67 -26.33
CA LYS A 401 13.49 4.53 -27.22
C LYS A 401 14.78 3.77 -26.85
N ASP A 402 15.84 4.48 -26.54
CA ASP A 402 17.16 3.90 -26.28
C ASP A 402 17.33 3.45 -24.83
N GLN A 403 16.46 3.90 -23.94
CA GLN A 403 16.44 3.52 -22.51
C GLN A 403 15.50 2.35 -22.22
N LEU A 404 14.45 2.14 -23.04
CA LEU A 404 13.49 1.06 -22.85
C LEU A 404 14.13 -0.31 -23.09
N SER A 405 13.78 -1.29 -22.24
CA SER A 405 14.16 -2.69 -22.49
C SER A 405 13.44 -3.25 -23.72
N PRO A 406 14.10 -4.10 -24.53
CA PRO A 406 13.46 -4.75 -25.66
C PRO A 406 12.44 -5.82 -25.26
N THR A 407 12.56 -6.36 -24.05
CA THR A 407 11.66 -7.38 -23.52
C THR A 407 11.18 -7.04 -22.12
N GLN A 408 10.08 -7.65 -21.72
CA GLN A 408 9.52 -7.56 -20.37
C GLN A 408 9.09 -8.96 -19.88
N PRO A 409 9.10 -9.21 -18.55
CA PRO A 409 8.67 -10.47 -17.98
C PRO A 409 7.13 -10.56 -17.94
N PHE A 410 6.58 -11.63 -18.51
CA PHE A 410 5.15 -11.92 -18.49
C PHE A 410 4.90 -13.29 -17.83
N PRO A 411 4.07 -13.35 -16.78
CA PRO A 411 3.54 -14.60 -16.28
C PRO A 411 2.47 -15.14 -17.24
N PRO A 412 2.02 -16.40 -17.11
CA PRO A 412 0.92 -16.95 -17.90
C PRO A 412 -0.34 -16.09 -17.81
N GLU A 413 -1.21 -16.14 -18.81
CA GLU A 413 -2.40 -15.29 -18.94
C GLU A 413 -3.31 -15.36 -17.68
N ALA A 414 -3.46 -16.54 -17.08
CA ALA A 414 -4.26 -16.70 -15.86
C ALA A 414 -3.77 -15.85 -14.68
N PHE A 415 -2.51 -15.43 -14.68
CA PHE A 415 -1.85 -14.61 -13.66
C PHE A 415 -1.78 -13.12 -14.04
N GLN A 416 -2.38 -12.73 -15.17
CA GLN A 416 -2.52 -11.35 -15.63
C GLN A 416 -3.94 -10.89 -15.31
N VAL A 417 -4.13 -10.20 -14.16
CA VAL A 417 -5.46 -9.85 -13.67
C VAL A 417 -6.01 -8.54 -14.22
N SER A 418 -5.17 -7.71 -14.86
CA SER A 418 -5.62 -6.53 -15.59
C SER A 418 -6.30 -6.90 -16.90
N ARG A 419 -7.33 -6.15 -17.28
CA ARG A 419 -8.07 -6.37 -18.55
C ARG A 419 -7.42 -5.69 -19.75
N GLY A 420 -6.51 -4.74 -19.53
CA GLY A 420 -6.04 -3.83 -20.59
C GLY A 420 -7.09 -2.79 -21.00
N TYR A 421 -6.68 -1.76 -21.72
CA TYR A 421 -7.58 -0.74 -22.28
C TYR A 421 -8.07 -1.14 -23.67
N VAL A 422 -9.37 -1.07 -23.89
CA VAL A 422 -9.97 -1.34 -25.19
C VAL A 422 -10.73 -0.09 -25.66
N ALA A 423 -10.40 0.44 -26.81
CA ALA A 423 -11.06 1.61 -27.37
C ALA A 423 -12.56 1.36 -27.59
N GLY A 424 -13.37 2.40 -27.37
CA GLY A 424 -14.81 2.35 -27.56
C GLY A 424 -15.60 1.68 -26.43
N GLN A 425 -14.95 1.27 -25.33
CA GLN A 425 -15.62 0.69 -24.15
C GLN A 425 -16.19 1.72 -23.18
N SER A 426 -15.89 3.01 -23.37
CA SER A 426 -16.45 4.05 -22.51
C SER A 426 -18.00 4.08 -22.62
N PRO A 427 -18.72 4.20 -21.49
CA PRO A 427 -20.17 4.30 -21.52
C PRO A 427 -20.63 5.43 -22.45
N LEU A 428 -21.56 5.12 -23.36
CA LEU A 428 -22.11 6.04 -24.37
C LEU A 428 -21.07 6.70 -25.31
N GLY A 429 -19.84 6.17 -25.40
CA GLY A 429 -18.77 6.75 -26.22
C GLY A 429 -18.26 8.11 -25.75
N LEU A 430 -18.50 8.48 -24.49
CA LEU A 430 -18.20 9.81 -23.96
C LEU A 430 -16.70 10.15 -23.89
N CYS A 431 -15.82 9.14 -23.97
CA CYS A 431 -14.37 9.32 -23.94
C CYS A 431 -13.70 9.28 -25.33
N SER A 432 -14.46 9.22 -26.42
CA SER A 432 -13.92 9.12 -27.78
C SER A 432 -12.88 10.21 -28.10
N ARG A 433 -13.09 11.43 -27.61
CA ARG A 433 -12.13 12.53 -27.77
C ARG A 433 -10.75 12.20 -27.13
N TYR A 434 -10.74 11.61 -25.94
CA TYR A 434 -9.47 11.21 -25.31
C TYR A 434 -8.78 10.08 -26.09
N GLU A 435 -9.57 9.16 -26.64
CA GLU A 435 -9.05 8.07 -27.49
C GLU A 435 -8.45 8.62 -28.79
N GLU A 436 -9.11 9.59 -29.46
CA GLU A 436 -8.60 10.24 -30.68
C GLU A 436 -7.30 11.03 -30.44
N GLU A 437 -7.15 11.64 -29.26
CA GLU A 437 -5.97 12.43 -28.87
C GLU A 437 -4.79 11.58 -28.38
N SER A 438 -4.97 10.26 -28.16
CA SER A 438 -4.04 9.41 -27.44
C SER A 438 -3.57 8.21 -28.25
N GLN A 439 -2.37 7.74 -27.92
CA GLN A 439 -1.92 6.40 -28.28
C GLN A 439 -2.62 5.38 -27.37
N ILE A 440 -3.06 4.28 -27.93
CA ILE A 440 -3.64 3.15 -27.21
C ILE A 440 -2.81 1.92 -27.56
N GLY A 441 -2.42 1.15 -26.56
CA GLY A 441 -1.65 -0.07 -26.75
C GLY A 441 -1.63 -0.93 -25.48
N ASP A 442 -0.76 -1.92 -25.47
CA ASP A 442 -0.60 -2.85 -24.35
C ASP A 442 0.07 -2.21 -23.13
N VAL A 443 0.19 -2.96 -22.04
CA VAL A 443 0.69 -2.51 -20.73
C VAL A 443 2.04 -1.76 -20.79
N TYR A 444 2.94 -2.13 -21.71
CA TYR A 444 4.26 -1.51 -21.88
C TYR A 444 4.34 -0.57 -23.08
N THR A 445 3.25 0.05 -23.47
CA THR A 445 3.26 1.08 -24.51
C THR A 445 4.08 2.28 -24.05
N PRO A 446 5.10 2.72 -24.82
CA PRO A 446 5.97 3.83 -24.42
C PRO A 446 5.21 5.14 -24.22
N ILE A 447 5.53 5.85 -23.15
CA ILE A 447 5.03 7.20 -22.91
C ILE A 447 5.85 8.19 -23.77
N THR A 448 5.13 9.06 -24.50
CA THR A 448 5.73 10.02 -25.43
C THR A 448 5.22 11.43 -25.18
N GLU A 449 5.54 12.39 -26.04
CA GLU A 449 4.96 13.74 -26.00
C GLU A 449 3.47 13.77 -26.41
N GLN A 450 2.97 12.72 -27.09
CA GLN A 450 1.55 12.50 -27.28
C GLN A 450 0.97 11.80 -26.06
N TRP A 451 -0.31 12.05 -25.73
CA TRP A 451 -1.00 11.29 -24.69
C TRP A 451 -0.95 9.78 -24.97
N THR A 452 -0.66 9.00 -23.96
CA THR A 452 -0.65 7.53 -23.99
C THR A 452 -1.63 7.04 -22.93
N ILE A 453 -2.64 6.27 -23.31
CA ILE A 453 -3.58 5.65 -22.38
C ILE A 453 -2.97 4.39 -21.80
N GLY A 454 -2.90 4.32 -20.47
CA GLY A 454 -2.47 3.17 -19.71
C GLY A 454 -3.63 2.52 -18.95
N LEU A 455 -3.80 1.21 -19.14
CA LEU A 455 -4.57 0.31 -18.28
C LEU A 455 -3.91 -1.07 -18.33
N PRO A 456 -3.34 -1.56 -17.25
CA PRO A 456 -3.28 -0.89 -15.95
C PRO A 456 -2.53 0.45 -16.02
N SER A 457 -2.84 1.31 -15.06
CA SER A 457 -2.18 2.60 -14.91
C SER A 457 -1.18 2.58 -13.73
N ASN A 458 -0.57 3.70 -13.45
CA ASN A 458 0.27 3.89 -12.27
C ASN A 458 -0.48 3.66 -10.92
N MET A 459 -1.82 3.75 -10.91
CA MET A 459 -2.63 3.34 -9.74
C MET A 459 -2.63 1.83 -9.54
N GLY A 460 -2.29 1.08 -10.57
CA GLY A 460 -2.18 -0.37 -10.57
C GLY A 460 -3.51 -1.11 -10.65
N ALA A 461 -3.48 -2.29 -11.29
CA ALA A 461 -4.55 -3.27 -11.20
C ALA A 461 -4.58 -3.88 -9.79
N THR A 462 -3.42 -4.12 -9.16
CA THR A 462 -3.30 -4.36 -7.71
C THR A 462 -2.48 -3.25 -7.07
N ASN A 463 -2.67 -3.02 -5.77
CA ASN A 463 -1.96 -1.98 -5.04
C ASN A 463 -1.48 -2.53 -3.68
N TRP A 464 -1.16 -1.68 -2.68
CA TRP A 464 -0.56 -2.06 -1.40
C TRP A 464 -1.32 -3.15 -0.63
N GLY A 465 -2.61 -3.34 -0.89
CA GLY A 465 -3.41 -4.42 -0.30
C GLY A 465 -2.90 -5.82 -0.67
N GLY A 466 -2.30 -5.99 -1.85
CA GLY A 466 -1.73 -7.27 -2.30
C GLY A 466 -2.75 -8.38 -2.50
N VAL A 467 -2.32 -9.62 -2.27
CA VAL A 467 -3.14 -10.83 -2.43
C VAL A 467 -3.26 -11.60 -1.11
N ALA A 468 -4.29 -12.45 -0.97
CA ALA A 468 -4.36 -13.44 0.09
C ALA A 468 -4.11 -14.84 -0.48
N VAL A 469 -3.42 -15.69 0.28
CA VAL A 469 -2.94 -17.00 -0.18
C VAL A 469 -3.37 -18.09 0.79
N ASP A 470 -4.15 -19.05 0.30
CA ASP A 470 -4.31 -20.36 0.94
C ASP A 470 -3.25 -21.32 0.39
N ALA A 471 -2.16 -21.44 1.13
CA ALA A 471 -0.99 -22.22 0.71
C ALA A 471 -1.28 -23.73 0.63
N GLN A 472 -2.22 -24.24 1.41
CA GLN A 472 -2.57 -25.66 1.43
C GLN A 472 -3.40 -26.05 0.21
N ARG A 473 -4.30 -25.18 -0.22
CA ARG A 473 -5.12 -25.40 -1.41
C ARG A 473 -4.49 -24.88 -2.69
N GLY A 474 -3.42 -24.08 -2.58
CA GLY A 474 -2.77 -23.42 -3.72
C GLY A 474 -3.66 -22.35 -4.34
N LEU A 475 -4.43 -21.61 -3.53
CA LEU A 475 -5.34 -20.58 -4.02
C LEU A 475 -4.82 -19.17 -3.72
N VAL A 476 -5.01 -18.26 -4.67
CA VAL A 476 -4.70 -16.83 -4.55
C VAL A 476 -5.97 -16.03 -4.79
N ALA A 477 -6.43 -15.31 -3.77
CA ALA A 477 -7.52 -14.34 -3.88
C ALA A 477 -6.97 -12.94 -4.10
N VAL A 478 -7.55 -12.21 -5.04
CA VAL A 478 -7.09 -10.88 -5.42
C VAL A 478 -8.24 -9.97 -5.80
N HIS A 479 -8.06 -8.67 -5.58
CA HIS A 479 -8.90 -7.61 -6.13
C HIS A 479 -8.13 -6.92 -7.27
N ALA A 480 -8.79 -6.71 -8.41
CA ALA A 480 -8.22 -6.05 -9.59
C ALA A 480 -8.98 -4.78 -9.96
N ASN A 481 -8.26 -3.67 -10.10
CA ASN A 481 -8.78 -2.37 -10.52
C ASN A 481 -8.67 -2.15 -12.03
N SER A 482 -9.60 -1.40 -12.59
CA SER A 482 -9.63 -0.97 -13.99
C SER A 482 -9.80 0.56 -14.08
N LEU A 483 -8.83 1.31 -13.53
CA LEU A 483 -8.77 2.77 -13.61
C LEU A 483 -7.74 3.16 -14.68
N ALA A 484 -8.21 3.76 -15.78
CA ALA A 484 -7.34 4.23 -16.84
C ALA A 484 -6.80 5.63 -16.57
N PHE A 485 -5.54 5.84 -16.88
CA PHE A 485 -4.91 7.16 -16.94
C PHE A 485 -4.39 7.40 -18.35
N ARG A 486 -4.29 8.66 -18.74
CA ARG A 486 -3.47 9.07 -19.87
C ARG A 486 -2.28 9.87 -19.36
N THR A 487 -1.10 9.57 -19.89
CA THR A 487 0.17 10.17 -19.49
C THR A 487 0.92 10.67 -20.72
N LYS A 488 1.65 11.78 -20.62
CA LYS A 488 2.57 12.27 -21.65
C LYS A 488 3.80 12.93 -21.06
N LEU A 489 4.88 12.97 -21.84
CA LEU A 489 6.07 13.74 -21.54
C LEU A 489 5.90 15.19 -22.04
N LEU A 490 6.44 16.13 -21.27
CA LEU A 490 6.45 17.55 -21.58
C LEU A 490 7.91 17.99 -21.77
N ASP A 491 8.32 18.25 -23.01
CA ASP A 491 9.67 18.69 -23.34
C ASP A 491 9.95 20.07 -22.70
N GLN A 492 10.81 20.08 -21.68
CA GLN A 492 11.14 21.29 -20.94
C GLN A 492 11.82 22.36 -21.79
N SER A 493 12.50 21.98 -22.89
CA SER A 493 13.15 22.93 -23.79
C SER A 493 12.18 23.83 -24.57
N LYS A 494 10.91 23.42 -24.66
CA LYS A 494 9.83 24.21 -25.31
C LYS A 494 9.29 25.31 -24.42
N ALA A 495 9.39 25.15 -23.08
CA ALA A 495 8.91 26.13 -22.13
C ALA A 495 9.92 27.26 -21.92
N PRO A 496 9.46 28.48 -21.50
CA PRO A 496 10.35 29.56 -21.13
C PRO A 496 11.37 29.12 -20.07
N PRO A 497 12.68 29.28 -20.29
CA PRO A 497 13.71 28.80 -19.36
C PRO A 497 13.61 29.35 -17.94
N GLU A 498 13.07 30.56 -17.78
CA GLU A 498 12.83 31.18 -16.49
C GLU A 498 11.79 30.40 -15.66
N LEU A 499 10.73 29.85 -16.26
CA LEU A 499 9.74 29.05 -15.55
C LEU A 499 10.40 27.80 -14.97
N ILE A 500 11.19 27.10 -15.80
CA ILE A 500 11.91 25.88 -15.37
C ILE A 500 12.88 26.23 -14.23
N ARG A 501 13.65 27.30 -14.36
CA ARG A 501 14.60 27.71 -13.31
C ARG A 501 13.89 28.07 -12.01
N THR A 502 12.76 28.80 -12.07
CA THR A 502 12.00 29.22 -10.89
C THR A 502 11.37 28.01 -10.20
N MET A 503 10.73 27.11 -10.93
CA MET A 503 10.14 25.88 -10.36
C MET A 503 11.19 25.02 -9.65
N ASN A 504 12.39 24.92 -10.21
CA ASN A 504 13.47 24.06 -9.71
C ASN A 504 14.33 24.75 -8.64
N ASN A 505 14.17 26.05 -8.41
CA ASN A 505 14.96 26.78 -7.42
C ASN A 505 14.36 26.66 -6.02
N THR A 506 14.87 25.70 -5.25
CA THR A 506 14.39 25.43 -3.87
C THR A 506 14.73 26.51 -2.85
N GLN A 507 15.52 27.52 -3.21
CA GLN A 507 15.80 28.67 -2.35
C GLN A 507 14.73 29.78 -2.46
N LEU A 508 13.87 29.71 -3.49
CA LEU A 508 12.77 30.64 -3.64
C LEU A 508 11.58 30.27 -2.75
N PRO A 509 10.80 31.30 -2.32
CA PRO A 509 9.54 31.08 -1.63
C PRO A 509 8.61 30.12 -2.38
N LEU A 510 7.84 29.33 -1.64
CA LEU A 510 6.92 28.35 -2.21
C LEU A 510 5.90 29.00 -3.16
N ASP A 511 5.42 30.22 -2.83
CA ASP A 511 4.44 30.95 -3.65
C ASP A 511 5.01 31.31 -5.03
N GLU A 512 6.26 31.77 -5.11
CA GLU A 512 6.92 32.09 -6.39
C GLU A 512 7.10 30.82 -7.25
N ARG A 513 7.51 29.73 -6.65
CA ARG A 513 7.64 28.43 -7.32
C ARG A 513 6.29 27.92 -7.80
N ARG A 514 5.23 28.12 -7.02
CA ARG A 514 3.85 27.75 -7.34
C ARG A 514 3.30 28.59 -8.49
N GLU A 515 3.58 29.89 -8.55
CA GLU A 515 3.21 30.74 -9.67
C GLU A 515 3.88 30.27 -10.97
N ALA A 516 5.19 29.97 -10.92
CA ALA A 516 5.90 29.41 -12.07
C ALA A 516 5.36 28.05 -12.51
N TYR A 517 4.95 27.19 -11.56
CA TYR A 517 4.30 25.91 -11.85
C TYR A 517 2.96 26.08 -12.58
N PHE A 518 2.12 27.02 -12.15
CA PHE A 518 0.87 27.30 -12.85
C PHE A 518 1.11 27.91 -14.24
N ALA A 519 2.07 28.84 -14.38
CA ALA A 519 2.44 29.38 -15.68
C ALA A 519 3.01 28.30 -16.64
N PHE A 520 3.75 27.34 -16.10
CA PHE A 520 4.22 26.16 -16.87
C PHE A 520 3.06 25.28 -17.34
N ARG A 521 2.07 25.05 -16.49
CA ARG A 521 0.85 24.31 -16.88
C ARG A 521 0.07 25.02 -17.96
N ASP A 522 -0.11 26.34 -17.81
CA ASP A 522 -0.82 27.17 -18.79
C ASP A 522 -0.09 27.19 -20.14
N PHE A 523 1.24 27.22 -20.13
CA PHE A 523 2.08 27.15 -21.33
C PHE A 523 1.81 25.86 -22.13
N PHE A 524 1.64 24.72 -21.46
CA PHE A 524 1.33 23.45 -22.09
C PHE A 524 -0.19 23.19 -22.24
N GLU A 525 -1.03 24.20 -22.01
CA GLU A 525 -2.49 24.15 -22.14
C GLU A 525 -3.12 22.97 -21.36
N LEU A 526 -2.62 22.70 -20.14
CA LEU A 526 -3.08 21.59 -19.33
C LEU A 526 -4.33 21.98 -18.50
N ALA A 527 -5.36 21.15 -18.55
CA ALA A 527 -6.55 21.30 -17.72
C ALA A 527 -6.22 21.24 -16.22
N SER A 528 -7.06 21.84 -15.38
CA SER A 528 -6.82 21.99 -13.93
C SER A 528 -6.76 20.67 -13.17
N ASP A 529 -7.35 19.61 -13.69
CA ASP A 529 -7.39 18.24 -13.17
C ASP A 529 -6.23 17.33 -13.65
N VAL A 530 -5.34 17.88 -14.52
CA VAL A 530 -4.12 17.19 -14.95
C VAL A 530 -3.03 17.38 -13.88
N GLU A 531 -2.48 16.30 -13.39
CA GLU A 531 -1.31 16.29 -12.51
C GLU A 531 -0.03 16.49 -13.33
N VAL A 532 0.93 17.24 -12.79
CA VAL A 532 2.24 17.47 -13.42
C VAL A 532 3.35 17.09 -12.44
N GLY A 533 4.23 16.16 -12.86
CA GLY A 533 5.51 15.89 -12.22
C GLY A 533 6.61 16.70 -12.89
N VAL A 534 7.29 17.53 -12.12
CA VAL A 534 8.31 18.46 -12.68
C VAL A 534 9.53 17.72 -13.20
N GLN A 535 9.92 16.62 -12.56
CA GLN A 535 11.12 15.81 -12.88
C GLN A 535 12.37 16.67 -13.04
N SER A 536 12.63 17.51 -12.03
CA SER A 536 13.73 18.48 -12.01
C SER A 536 15.07 17.80 -12.26
N GLY A 537 15.87 18.38 -13.15
CA GLY A 537 17.18 17.85 -13.56
C GLY A 537 17.13 16.93 -14.77
N THR A 538 15.95 16.68 -15.36
CA THR A 538 15.81 15.92 -16.61
C THR A 538 15.36 16.80 -17.78
N ALA A 539 15.35 16.23 -18.99
CA ALA A 539 14.89 16.94 -20.20
C ALA A 539 13.36 17.04 -20.30
N TYR A 540 12.62 16.20 -19.56
CA TYR A 540 11.17 16.13 -19.64
C TYR A 540 10.51 16.21 -18.26
N SER A 541 9.45 17.00 -18.16
CA SER A 541 8.41 16.83 -17.14
C SER A 541 7.37 15.83 -17.61
N MET A 542 6.43 15.42 -16.75
CA MET A 542 5.33 14.56 -17.13
C MET A 542 3.98 15.19 -16.79
N ALA A 543 2.95 14.84 -17.55
CA ALA A 543 1.56 15.14 -17.22
C ALA A 543 0.76 13.85 -17.21
N ARG A 544 -0.13 13.68 -16.21
CA ARG A 544 -1.05 12.54 -16.14
C ARG A 544 -2.45 12.98 -15.74
N HIS A 545 -3.44 12.26 -16.24
CA HIS A 545 -4.84 12.57 -16.06
C HIS A 545 -5.64 11.28 -15.88
N LEU A 546 -6.39 11.20 -14.76
CA LEU A 546 -7.34 10.11 -14.52
C LEU A 546 -8.52 10.24 -15.48
N MET A 547 -8.81 9.17 -16.21
CA MET A 547 -9.76 9.23 -17.34
C MET A 547 -11.20 8.96 -16.89
N PHE A 548 -11.91 10.05 -16.63
CA PHE A 548 -13.36 10.08 -16.58
C PHE A 548 -13.92 10.89 -17.76
N ASP A 549 -15.21 10.70 -18.07
CA ASP A 549 -15.83 11.41 -19.19
C ASP A 549 -15.66 12.93 -19.05
N PRO A 550 -15.35 13.66 -20.16
CA PRO A 550 -15.04 15.08 -20.13
C PRO A 550 -16.26 16.00 -19.93
N PHE A 551 -17.48 15.46 -19.91
CA PHE A 551 -18.72 16.22 -19.83
C PHE A 551 -19.29 16.24 -18.42
N LEU A 552 -19.38 15.08 -17.77
CA LEU A 552 -19.97 14.89 -16.45
C LEU A 552 -18.91 14.62 -15.39
N GLY A 553 -17.74 14.11 -15.79
CA GLY A 553 -16.64 13.75 -14.87
C GLY A 553 -16.95 12.57 -13.93
N ILE A 554 -17.93 11.74 -14.26
CA ILE A 554 -18.43 10.67 -13.38
C ILE A 554 -18.38 9.27 -13.98
N LEU A 555 -18.37 9.15 -15.32
CA LEU A 555 -18.33 7.85 -16.00
C LEU A 555 -16.89 7.51 -16.40
N PRO A 556 -16.39 6.32 -16.05
CA PRO A 556 -15.01 5.94 -16.35
C PRO A 556 -14.81 5.65 -17.83
N CYS A 557 -13.69 6.09 -18.37
CA CYS A 557 -13.33 5.80 -19.77
C CYS A 557 -12.95 4.34 -20.01
N ALA A 558 -12.48 3.64 -19.00
CA ALA A 558 -12.12 2.21 -19.08
C ALA A 558 -13.32 1.26 -19.20
N GLY A 559 -14.55 1.79 -19.18
CA GLY A 559 -15.75 0.95 -19.10
C GLY A 559 -15.92 0.27 -17.74
N PHE A 560 -16.91 -0.61 -17.63
CA PHE A 560 -17.22 -1.36 -16.43
C PHE A 560 -16.85 -2.85 -16.56
N PRO A 561 -16.59 -3.56 -15.42
CA PRO A 561 -16.50 -3.09 -14.03
C PRO A 561 -15.18 -2.36 -13.73
N LEU A 562 -15.20 -1.41 -12.76
CA LEU A 562 -14.01 -0.68 -12.31
C LEU A 562 -13.18 -1.44 -11.30
N GLY A 563 -13.78 -2.41 -10.61
CA GLY A 563 -13.13 -3.28 -9.65
C GLY A 563 -13.77 -4.65 -9.64
N GLU A 564 -12.93 -5.67 -9.57
CA GLU A 564 -13.33 -7.08 -9.63
C GLU A 564 -12.59 -7.88 -8.57
N VAL A 565 -13.24 -8.93 -8.07
CA VAL A 565 -12.62 -9.97 -7.25
C VAL A 565 -12.50 -11.25 -8.06
N LEU A 566 -11.41 -11.97 -7.83
CA LEU A 566 -11.16 -13.25 -8.50
C LEU A 566 -10.30 -14.15 -7.61
N VAL A 567 -10.34 -15.45 -7.91
CA VAL A 567 -9.47 -16.46 -7.32
C VAL A 567 -8.73 -17.21 -8.42
N ILE A 568 -7.43 -17.40 -8.21
CA ILE A 568 -6.54 -18.16 -9.09
C ILE A 568 -6.19 -19.48 -8.38
N ASP A 569 -6.33 -20.58 -9.07
CA ASP A 569 -5.80 -21.89 -8.69
C ASP A 569 -4.39 -22.04 -9.28
N LEU A 570 -3.39 -22.06 -8.41
CA LEU A 570 -1.98 -22.17 -8.80
C LEU A 570 -1.64 -23.55 -9.38
N ASN A 571 -2.29 -24.61 -8.88
CA ASN A 571 -2.07 -26.00 -9.34
C ASN A 571 -2.64 -26.21 -10.76
N GLN A 572 -3.84 -25.66 -11.00
CA GLN A 572 -4.50 -25.75 -12.31
C GLN A 572 -4.07 -24.62 -13.26
N ARG A 573 -3.31 -23.63 -12.78
CA ARG A 573 -2.84 -22.45 -13.53
C ARG A 573 -3.97 -21.73 -14.26
N ARG A 574 -5.12 -21.55 -13.56
CA ARG A 574 -6.32 -20.90 -14.12
C ARG A 574 -7.01 -19.98 -13.10
N GLN A 575 -7.72 -18.99 -13.61
CA GLN A 575 -8.71 -18.26 -12.81
C GLN A 575 -9.92 -19.18 -12.59
N MET A 576 -10.30 -19.39 -11.32
CA MET A 576 -11.48 -20.21 -10.98
C MET A 576 -12.76 -19.47 -11.34
N TRP A 577 -12.84 -18.23 -10.88
CA TRP A 577 -13.96 -17.33 -11.13
C TRP A 577 -13.49 -15.87 -11.06
N ARG A 578 -14.31 -14.97 -11.62
CA ARG A 578 -14.08 -13.53 -11.60
C ARG A 578 -15.41 -12.81 -11.63
N GLN A 579 -15.60 -11.78 -10.79
CA GLN A 579 -16.83 -11.00 -10.72
C GLN A 579 -16.59 -9.57 -10.21
N PRO A 580 -17.51 -8.64 -10.48
CA PRO A 580 -17.45 -7.29 -9.97
C PRO A 580 -17.52 -7.24 -8.44
N HIS A 581 -16.74 -6.32 -7.83
CA HIS A 581 -16.75 -6.05 -6.40
C HIS A 581 -17.42 -4.72 -6.12
N GLY A 582 -18.27 -4.69 -5.07
CA GLY A 582 -18.94 -3.46 -4.66
C GLY A 582 -20.19 -3.14 -5.47
N GLN A 583 -20.96 -2.20 -4.98
CA GLN A 583 -22.20 -1.75 -5.60
C GLN A 583 -22.28 -0.23 -5.60
N TYR A 584 -22.55 0.35 -6.75
CA TYR A 584 -22.79 1.79 -6.84
C TYR A 584 -24.16 2.11 -6.21
N PRO A 585 -24.29 3.19 -5.43
CA PRO A 585 -25.60 3.61 -4.92
C PRO A 585 -26.52 4.02 -6.07
N GLY A 586 -27.81 3.60 -5.98
CA GLY A 586 -28.85 4.02 -6.92
C GLY A 586 -29.04 3.15 -8.16
N PHE A 587 -29.74 3.71 -9.17
CA PHE A 587 -30.23 2.99 -10.36
C PHE A 587 -29.12 2.50 -11.31
N LEU A 588 -27.94 3.10 -11.27
CA LEU A 588 -26.81 2.72 -12.13
C LEU A 588 -26.40 1.25 -11.91
N ASN A 589 -26.52 0.74 -10.71
CA ASN A 589 -26.19 -0.66 -10.40
C ASN A 589 -27.12 -1.67 -11.09
N GLY A 590 -28.35 -1.26 -11.43
CA GLY A 590 -29.29 -2.08 -12.19
C GLY A 590 -29.11 -2.02 -13.71
N LEU A 591 -28.39 -1.01 -14.21
CA LEU A 591 -28.13 -0.81 -15.65
C LEU A 591 -26.75 -1.33 -16.07
N PHE A 592 -25.77 -1.26 -15.19
CA PHE A 592 -24.38 -1.64 -15.46
C PHE A 592 -23.85 -2.47 -14.28
N ASN A 593 -23.11 -3.51 -14.59
CA ASN A 593 -22.36 -4.28 -13.60
C ASN A 593 -21.09 -3.49 -13.22
N VAL A 594 -21.25 -2.49 -12.37
CA VAL A 594 -20.28 -1.39 -12.23
C VAL A 594 -18.98 -1.83 -11.59
N GLY A 595 -19.04 -2.70 -10.55
CA GLY A 595 -17.87 -3.00 -9.71
C GLY A 595 -17.18 -1.72 -9.22
N LEU A 596 -16.58 -1.74 -8.06
CA LEU A 596 -15.95 -0.56 -7.46
C LEU A 596 -14.47 -0.80 -7.19
N PRO A 597 -13.61 0.20 -7.44
CA PRO A 597 -12.20 0.10 -7.13
C PRO A 597 -11.98 -0.12 -5.62
N GLN A 598 -10.91 -0.84 -5.30
CA GLN A 598 -10.42 -1.05 -3.93
C GLN A 598 -8.90 -1.08 -3.96
N ILE A 599 -8.26 -0.53 -2.95
CA ILE A 599 -6.80 -0.54 -2.82
C ILE A 599 -6.31 -1.41 -1.65
N GLY A 600 -7.18 -1.67 -0.66
CA GLY A 600 -6.92 -2.64 0.41
C GLY A 600 -7.02 -4.08 -0.09
N GLY A 601 -6.40 -4.98 0.64
CA GLY A 601 -6.29 -6.38 0.27
C GLY A 601 -7.40 -7.27 0.81
N PRO A 602 -7.46 -8.49 0.31
CA PRO A 602 -8.34 -9.54 0.81
C PRO A 602 -7.81 -10.19 2.11
N LEU A 603 -8.71 -10.91 2.80
CA LEU A 603 -8.41 -11.89 3.83
C LEU A 603 -9.03 -13.22 3.43
N LEU A 604 -8.26 -14.31 3.44
CA LEU A 604 -8.76 -15.67 3.32
C LEU A 604 -8.81 -16.39 4.67
N THR A 605 -9.74 -17.33 4.78
CA THR A 605 -9.87 -18.22 5.95
C THR A 605 -9.74 -19.68 5.54
N SER A 606 -9.31 -20.54 6.45
CA SER A 606 -9.27 -21.99 6.26
C SER A 606 -10.66 -22.61 6.01
N THR A 607 -11.74 -21.89 6.33
CA THR A 607 -13.14 -22.29 6.10
C THR A 607 -13.65 -21.90 4.71
N GLY A 608 -12.80 -21.36 3.83
CA GLY A 608 -13.16 -20.99 2.46
C GLY A 608 -13.87 -19.65 2.32
N LEU A 609 -13.74 -18.75 3.29
CA LEU A 609 -14.29 -17.40 3.18
C LEU A 609 -13.24 -16.42 2.66
N PHE A 610 -13.64 -15.55 1.74
CA PHE A 610 -12.87 -14.46 1.19
C PHE A 610 -13.47 -13.12 1.62
N PHE A 611 -12.89 -12.45 2.61
CA PHE A 611 -13.33 -11.13 3.08
C PHE A 611 -12.63 -10.00 2.34
N LEU A 612 -13.40 -8.94 1.99
CA LEU A 612 -12.88 -7.71 1.41
C LEU A 612 -13.74 -6.51 1.82
N GLY A 613 -13.08 -5.40 2.19
CA GLY A 613 -13.72 -4.11 2.40
C GLY A 613 -14.11 -3.45 1.08
N SER A 614 -14.92 -2.41 1.13
CA SER A 614 -15.27 -1.61 -0.05
C SER A 614 -15.06 -0.13 0.23
N MET A 615 -14.33 0.51 -0.67
CA MET A 615 -13.94 1.92 -0.58
C MET A 615 -15.12 2.88 -0.83
N PHE A 616 -16.08 2.51 -1.68
CA PHE A 616 -17.11 3.45 -2.14
C PHE A 616 -18.49 3.19 -1.56
N ASP A 617 -18.85 1.95 -1.23
CA ASP A 617 -20.18 1.62 -0.68
C ASP A 617 -20.13 1.27 0.81
N SER A 618 -19.04 1.60 1.50
CA SER A 618 -18.86 1.47 2.94
C SER A 618 -19.37 0.12 3.46
N SER A 619 -18.82 -0.98 2.95
CA SER A 619 -19.22 -2.31 3.36
C SER A 619 -18.05 -3.27 3.52
N LEU A 620 -18.22 -4.28 4.35
CA LEU A 620 -17.40 -5.49 4.38
C LEU A 620 -18.21 -6.63 3.76
N ARG A 621 -17.58 -7.41 2.88
CA ARG A 621 -18.16 -8.54 2.19
C ARG A 621 -17.41 -9.81 2.46
N ALA A 622 -18.12 -10.94 2.46
CA ALA A 622 -17.54 -12.27 2.44
C ALA A 622 -18.09 -13.05 1.24
N TYR A 623 -17.18 -13.59 0.46
CA TYR A 623 -17.45 -14.42 -0.70
C TYR A 623 -17.03 -15.86 -0.40
N ASP A 624 -17.68 -16.82 -1.04
CA ASP A 624 -17.18 -18.18 -1.12
C ASP A 624 -15.93 -18.22 -2.02
N VAL A 625 -14.86 -18.84 -1.57
CA VAL A 625 -13.59 -18.91 -2.32
C VAL A 625 -13.69 -19.83 -3.54
N ASP A 626 -14.61 -20.80 -3.53
CA ASP A 626 -14.70 -21.83 -4.57
C ASP A 626 -15.47 -21.37 -5.81
N ASP A 627 -16.54 -20.58 -5.64
CA ASP A 627 -17.40 -20.15 -6.75
C ASP A 627 -17.66 -18.64 -6.81
N GLY A 628 -17.25 -17.89 -5.77
CA GLY A 628 -17.41 -16.45 -5.68
C GLY A 628 -18.78 -16.01 -5.19
N GLU A 629 -19.65 -16.89 -4.73
CA GLU A 629 -20.97 -16.49 -4.19
C GLU A 629 -20.80 -15.46 -3.07
N LEU A 630 -21.56 -14.36 -3.11
CA LEU A 630 -21.60 -13.38 -2.03
C LEU A 630 -22.42 -13.94 -0.88
N LEU A 631 -21.75 -14.50 0.13
CA LEU A 631 -22.37 -15.14 1.29
C LEU A 631 -22.87 -14.14 2.34
N TRP A 632 -22.17 -13.01 2.49
CA TRP A 632 -22.48 -12.03 3.54
C TRP A 632 -22.00 -10.62 3.16
N LYS A 633 -22.78 -9.63 3.61
CA LYS A 633 -22.43 -8.21 3.48
C LYS A 633 -22.93 -7.46 4.71
N HIS A 634 -22.09 -6.58 5.25
CA HIS A 634 -22.45 -5.67 6.33
C HIS A 634 -22.02 -4.24 6.01
N ALA A 635 -22.86 -3.26 6.33
CA ALA A 635 -22.52 -1.86 6.21
C ALA A 635 -21.49 -1.46 7.26
N LEU A 636 -20.50 -0.67 6.86
CA LEU A 636 -19.52 -0.07 7.73
C LEU A 636 -19.87 1.41 8.01
N PRO A 637 -19.44 1.98 9.15
CA PRO A 637 -19.71 3.38 9.47
C PRO A 637 -18.99 4.37 8.54
N ALA A 638 -17.99 3.92 7.81
CA ALA A 638 -17.24 4.65 6.79
C ALA A 638 -16.63 3.66 5.79
N PRO A 639 -16.06 4.13 4.65
CA PRO A 639 -15.45 3.25 3.67
C PRO A 639 -14.37 2.33 4.26
N GLY A 640 -14.43 1.04 3.91
CA GLY A 640 -13.48 0.02 4.34
C GLY A 640 -12.30 -0.08 3.38
N VAL A 641 -11.35 0.85 3.46
CA VAL A 641 -10.16 0.88 2.57
C VAL A 641 -9.11 -0.11 3.01
N ALA A 642 -9.04 -0.40 4.32
CA ALA A 642 -8.00 -1.25 4.90
C ALA A 642 -8.19 -2.74 4.54
N THR A 643 -7.10 -3.50 4.66
CA THR A 643 -7.14 -4.96 4.61
C THR A 643 -7.73 -5.49 5.91
N PRO A 644 -8.77 -6.35 5.87
CA PRO A 644 -9.27 -6.99 7.08
C PRO A 644 -8.27 -8.01 7.63
N MET A 645 -8.38 -8.28 8.94
CA MET A 645 -7.62 -9.32 9.62
C MET A 645 -8.54 -10.21 10.45
N SER A 646 -8.06 -11.39 10.86
CA SER A 646 -8.82 -12.26 11.75
C SER A 646 -7.91 -12.91 12.80
N TYR A 647 -8.43 -12.99 14.02
CA TYR A 647 -7.77 -13.66 15.14
C TYR A 647 -8.79 -14.42 16.00
N SER A 648 -8.29 -15.31 16.85
CA SER A 648 -9.10 -15.90 17.89
C SER A 648 -8.48 -15.77 19.26
N VAL A 649 -9.31 -15.57 20.28
CA VAL A 649 -8.92 -15.41 21.67
C VAL A 649 -9.87 -16.17 22.59
N LYS A 650 -9.40 -16.53 23.80
CA LYS A 650 -10.26 -17.11 24.85
C LYS A 650 -10.92 -16.02 25.67
N ASP A 651 -12.21 -16.16 25.90
CA ASP A 651 -12.94 -15.34 26.86
C ASP A 651 -12.63 -15.75 28.32
N GLU A 652 -13.25 -15.07 29.28
CA GLU A 652 -13.08 -15.36 30.72
C GLU A 652 -13.54 -16.76 31.12
N GLN A 653 -14.46 -17.32 30.39
CA GLN A 653 -15.00 -18.68 30.57
C GLN A 653 -14.14 -19.74 29.87
N GLY A 654 -13.04 -19.34 29.18
CA GLY A 654 -12.16 -20.20 28.40
C GLY A 654 -12.70 -20.61 27.05
N ARG A 655 -13.83 -20.04 26.58
CA ARG A 655 -14.39 -20.30 25.25
C ARG A 655 -13.58 -19.53 24.21
N VAL A 656 -13.30 -20.16 23.08
CA VAL A 656 -12.61 -19.53 21.96
C VAL A 656 -13.61 -18.69 21.17
N ARG A 657 -13.30 -17.42 20.97
CA ARG A 657 -14.06 -16.50 20.08
C ARG A 657 -13.17 -16.05 18.94
N GLN A 658 -13.72 -16.07 17.73
CA GLN A 658 -13.05 -15.55 16.53
C GLN A 658 -13.62 -14.18 16.17
N PHE A 659 -12.72 -13.28 15.76
CA PHE A 659 -13.06 -11.95 15.29
C PHE A 659 -12.52 -11.72 13.88
N VAL A 660 -13.31 -11.00 13.08
CA VAL A 660 -12.85 -10.36 11.83
C VAL A 660 -12.85 -8.86 12.07
N VAL A 661 -11.73 -8.21 11.85
CA VAL A 661 -11.55 -6.78 12.17
C VAL A 661 -11.13 -6.01 10.93
N ILE A 662 -11.70 -4.81 10.77
CA ILE A 662 -11.34 -3.88 9.69
C ILE A 662 -11.30 -2.44 10.19
N ALA A 663 -10.30 -1.68 9.74
CA ALA A 663 -10.34 -0.23 9.87
C ALA A 663 -11.27 0.36 8.79
N ALA A 664 -12.27 1.12 9.23
CA ALA A 664 -13.28 1.77 8.41
C ALA A 664 -13.16 3.29 8.56
N GLY A 665 -12.19 3.87 7.88
CA GLY A 665 -11.85 5.29 7.99
C GLY A 665 -11.90 6.05 6.67
N GLY A 666 -12.11 5.38 5.56
CA GLY A 666 -12.21 6.01 4.25
C GLY A 666 -10.87 6.50 3.69
N ASP A 667 -10.99 7.29 2.66
CA ASP A 667 -9.88 7.94 1.96
C ASP A 667 -10.32 9.35 1.56
N THR A 668 -9.58 10.36 2.00
CA THR A 668 -9.90 11.77 1.69
C THR A 668 -9.86 12.10 0.19
N ARG A 669 -9.24 11.25 -0.63
CA ARG A 669 -9.24 11.36 -2.10
C ARG A 669 -10.48 10.72 -2.74
N ALA A 670 -11.21 9.89 -2.01
CA ALA A 670 -12.40 9.24 -2.55
C ALA A 670 -13.55 10.26 -2.66
N PRO A 671 -14.22 10.36 -3.80
CA PRO A 671 -15.30 11.33 -3.99
C PRO A 671 -16.56 11.00 -3.19
N VAL A 672 -16.63 9.82 -2.59
CA VAL A 672 -17.82 9.32 -1.90
C VAL A 672 -17.43 8.67 -0.57
N GLY A 673 -18.25 8.87 0.47
CA GLY A 673 -18.14 8.20 1.77
C GLY A 673 -17.35 8.96 2.83
N GLY A 674 -16.53 9.95 2.45
CA GLY A 674 -15.76 10.77 3.39
C GLY A 674 -14.67 10.01 4.13
N SER A 675 -14.07 10.65 5.13
CA SER A 675 -13.08 10.07 6.03
C SER A 675 -13.63 9.94 7.45
N SER A 676 -13.15 8.95 8.17
CA SER A 676 -13.49 8.65 9.56
C SER A 676 -12.32 7.92 10.23
N ASP A 677 -12.56 7.35 11.42
CA ASP A 677 -11.52 6.79 12.28
C ASP A 677 -11.96 5.53 13.02
N TYR A 678 -12.91 4.78 12.46
CA TYR A 678 -13.42 3.55 13.09
C TYR A 678 -12.51 2.35 12.88
N VAL A 679 -12.40 1.52 13.91
CA VAL A 679 -12.00 0.10 13.82
C VAL A 679 -13.21 -0.71 14.26
N VAL A 680 -13.65 -1.67 13.45
CA VAL A 680 -14.86 -2.48 13.70
C VAL A 680 -14.47 -3.94 13.75
N ALA A 681 -14.87 -4.62 14.81
CA ALA A 681 -14.70 -6.07 14.97
C ALA A 681 -16.05 -6.77 14.86
N PHE A 682 -16.05 -7.87 14.14
CA PHE A 682 -17.21 -8.74 13.94
C PHE A 682 -16.96 -10.09 14.59
N ALA A 683 -17.97 -10.67 15.21
CA ALA A 683 -17.95 -12.02 15.76
C ALA A 683 -19.31 -12.70 15.56
N ILE A 684 -19.34 -14.04 15.66
CA ILE A 684 -20.60 -14.79 15.69
C ILE A 684 -21.32 -14.47 17.00
N GLU A 685 -22.60 -14.11 16.89
CA GLU A 685 -23.47 -13.88 18.04
C GLU A 685 -23.72 -15.21 18.77
N ASP A 686 -23.42 -15.24 20.07
CA ASP A 686 -23.70 -16.43 20.91
C ASP A 686 -25.20 -16.73 20.90
N GLU A 687 -25.60 -18.01 20.81
CA GLU A 687 -26.97 -18.43 21.08
C GLU A 687 -27.22 -18.23 22.58
N GLY A 688 -28.04 -17.25 22.93
CA GLY A 688 -28.39 -16.89 24.31
C GLY A 688 -29.05 -18.02 25.10
#